data_663a91c83cf20e050b836b9ec21eebc5
#
_entry.id   663a91c83cf20e050b836b9ec21eebc5
#
_cell.length_a   1.000
_cell.length_b   1.000
_cell.length_c   1.000
_cell.angle_alpha   90.00
_cell.angle_beta   90.00
_cell.angle_gamma   90.00
#
_symmetry.space_group_name_H-M   'P 1'
#
loop_
_entity.id
_entity.type
_entity.pdbx_description
1 polymer ?
#
loop_
_entity_poly.entity_id
_entity_poly.type
_entity_poly.pdbx_seq_one_letter_code
_entity_poly.pdbx_strand_id
1 'polypeptide(L)'
;MDFKLTSEYVPTGDQPKAIEQLVKGLNEGEANQTLLGVTGSGKTFTIANIIAQTNRPALILSHNKTLAAQLYGEFKQFFPENAVEYFISYYDYYQPEAFIPSTGLYIEKDLSINQEIEKLRLSSTASLLTGRRDVIVVASVSCIYGIGNPEEFGKNRIQLTVGETIARNRLLFGLVDILYSRNEIDFKRGTFRVKGDTVDIFLAYADYAVRVYFFGDEIEAIQLIEPHTGKKISDEKMAVIFPANLFVTGKDVLHQAMREIQDDMVLQVEMFESEKRHLEAKRLKERTEFDLEMMRELGYCSGIENYSRYFDRRQAGARPFCLIDYFPDDFLLIIDESHVTVPQVRAMWGGDRSRKVNLVDYGFRLPSAMDNRPLTFNEFESMMKQVIYVSATPSEYELRKSEGVVVEQLIRPTGLLDPVIDVRPSRNQVDDLLEEIDENVKKKERVLVTTLTKRMAEELTKFMERANVKCRYIHSEVATLDRVEILRELRLGVFDVLVGVNLLREGLDLPEVSLVAILDADKEGFLRNQRSLVQTIGRAARNVNGRVIMYADKMTDSMQAAIDETNRRRKIQLDYNIANGITPKTILKSKEAILGQTSIADSKKLPKRYYIEDEERSLAADPVVAYLSKDELMKMADRTRKAMEKAAKELEFMEAARLRDEYLAFQKLIEAK
;
A
#
# COMPACT_ATOMS: atom_id res chain seq x y z
N MET A 1 20.16 17.82 -6.80
CA MET A 1 19.23 18.46 -7.76
C MET A 1 18.15 19.11 -6.94
N ASP A 2 17.61 20.23 -7.44
CA ASP A 2 16.48 20.90 -6.80
C ASP A 2 15.17 20.39 -7.37
N PHE A 3 14.09 20.52 -6.61
CA PHE A 3 12.76 20.19 -7.10
C PHE A 3 12.32 21.21 -8.16
N LYS A 4 11.84 20.71 -9.29
CA LYS A 4 11.33 21.52 -10.39
C LYS A 4 9.86 21.20 -10.62
N LEU A 5 9.01 22.08 -10.06
CA LEU A 5 7.57 21.98 -10.22
C LEU A 5 7.18 22.37 -11.66
N THR A 6 6.52 21.45 -12.36
CA THR A 6 5.95 21.65 -13.69
C THR A 6 4.43 21.61 -13.58
N SER A 7 3.75 22.72 -13.91
CA SER A 7 2.29 22.78 -13.86
C SER A 7 1.76 23.87 -14.78
N GLU A 8 0.62 23.60 -15.40
CA GLU A 8 -0.18 24.62 -16.11
C GLU A 8 -1.03 25.46 -15.14
N TYR A 9 -1.13 25.02 -13.88
CA TYR A 9 -1.92 25.69 -12.85
C TYR A 9 -1.06 26.67 -12.05
N VAL A 10 -1.72 27.75 -11.62
CA VAL A 10 -1.16 28.75 -10.71
C VAL A 10 -1.95 28.66 -9.40
N PRO A 11 -1.30 28.80 -8.22
CA PRO A 11 -2.01 28.83 -6.95
C PRO A 11 -3.11 29.89 -6.90
N THR A 12 -4.33 29.48 -6.57
CA THR A 12 -5.53 30.35 -6.55
C THR A 12 -6.34 30.13 -5.26
N GLY A 13 -7.25 31.04 -4.97
CA GLY A 13 -8.09 31.00 -3.77
C GLY A 13 -7.27 31.10 -2.49
N ASP A 14 -7.44 30.13 -1.61
CA ASP A 14 -6.69 30.04 -0.33
C ASP A 14 -5.28 29.45 -0.50
N GLN A 15 -4.97 28.85 -1.66
CA GLN A 15 -3.70 28.15 -1.86
C GLN A 15 -2.47 29.02 -1.63
N PRO A 16 -2.36 30.26 -2.17
CA PRO A 16 -1.17 31.10 -1.94
C PRO A 16 -0.91 31.34 -0.46
N LYS A 17 -1.96 31.68 0.29
CA LYS A 17 -1.87 31.93 1.73
C LYS A 17 -1.54 30.66 2.51
N ALA A 18 -2.13 29.52 2.15
CA ALA A 18 -1.86 28.23 2.76
C ALA A 18 -0.41 27.79 2.54
N ILE A 19 0.11 27.95 1.32
CA ILE A 19 1.51 27.66 0.99
C ILE A 19 2.45 28.54 1.81
N GLU A 20 2.21 29.85 1.81
CA GLU A 20 3.03 30.80 2.57
C GLU A 20 3.08 30.47 4.07
N GLN A 21 1.93 30.24 4.68
CA GLN A 21 1.83 29.91 6.12
C GLN A 21 2.54 28.62 6.46
N LEU A 22 2.33 27.53 5.68
CA LEU A 22 2.94 26.24 5.94
C LEU A 22 4.45 26.27 5.70
N VAL A 23 4.92 26.90 4.63
CA VAL A 23 6.37 27.07 4.37
C VAL A 23 7.03 27.91 5.45
N LYS A 24 6.38 29.00 5.90
CA LYS A 24 6.88 29.82 7.00
C LYS A 24 7.03 28.99 8.28
N GLY A 25 5.99 28.24 8.67
CA GLY A 25 6.06 27.38 9.85
C GLY A 25 7.17 26.34 9.76
N LEU A 26 7.36 25.71 8.58
CA LEU A 26 8.48 24.76 8.37
C LEU A 26 9.85 25.43 8.55
N ASN A 27 10.02 26.65 8.05
CA ASN A 27 11.28 27.42 8.17
C ASN A 27 11.52 27.91 9.61
N GLU A 28 10.47 28.17 10.35
CA GLU A 28 10.51 28.57 11.77
C GLU A 28 10.73 27.35 12.71
N GLY A 29 10.70 26.12 12.17
CA GLY A 29 10.96 24.89 12.92
C GLY A 29 9.72 24.25 13.55
N GLU A 30 8.51 24.69 13.16
CA GLU A 30 7.27 24.06 13.63
C GLU A 30 7.23 22.57 13.35
N ALA A 31 7.11 21.77 14.40
CA ALA A 31 7.16 20.32 14.30
C ALA A 31 5.88 19.74 13.70
N ASN A 32 4.73 20.36 13.94
CA ASN A 32 3.42 19.83 13.53
C ASN A 32 2.53 20.95 12.99
N GLN A 33 2.04 20.79 11.78
CA GLN A 33 1.13 21.72 11.15
C GLN A 33 -0.07 20.97 10.57
N THR A 34 -1.25 21.59 10.58
CA THR A 34 -2.48 20.98 10.04
C THR A 34 -3.03 21.81 8.89
N LEU A 35 -3.16 21.18 7.71
CA LEU A 35 -3.87 21.71 6.54
C LEU A 35 -5.29 21.14 6.51
N LEU A 36 -6.28 21.98 6.81
CA LEU A 36 -7.68 21.67 6.59
C LEU A 36 -8.04 22.03 5.14
N GLY A 37 -8.04 21.06 4.27
CA GLY A 37 -8.36 21.27 2.86
C GLY A 37 -9.59 20.48 2.43
N VAL A 38 -10.63 21.18 1.98
CA VAL A 38 -11.85 20.53 1.50
C VAL A 38 -11.57 19.70 0.23
N THR A 39 -12.44 18.75 -0.06
CA THR A 39 -12.34 17.96 -1.29
C THR A 39 -12.45 18.89 -2.51
N GLY A 40 -11.46 18.82 -3.41
CA GLY A 40 -11.41 19.64 -4.62
C GLY A 40 -10.76 21.01 -4.47
N SER A 41 -10.23 21.35 -3.30
CA SER A 41 -9.47 22.61 -3.13
C SER A 41 -8.06 22.57 -3.73
N GLY A 42 -7.59 21.42 -4.24
CA GLY A 42 -6.24 21.27 -4.82
C GLY A 42 -5.15 21.04 -3.79
N LYS A 43 -5.44 20.30 -2.70
CA LYS A 43 -4.46 19.96 -1.63
C LYS A 43 -3.14 19.41 -2.19
N THR A 44 -3.20 18.47 -3.15
CA THR A 44 -2.00 17.87 -3.77
C THR A 44 -1.12 18.93 -4.40
N PHE A 45 -1.72 19.89 -5.11
CA PHE A 45 -0.98 20.99 -5.73
C PHE A 45 -0.36 21.95 -4.69
N THR A 46 -1.08 22.23 -3.60
CA THR A 46 -0.54 22.99 -2.47
C THR A 46 0.68 22.30 -1.86
N ILE A 47 0.59 20.99 -1.62
CA ILE A 47 1.71 20.19 -1.11
C ILE A 47 2.89 20.15 -2.10
N ALA A 48 2.62 20.02 -3.41
CA ALA A 48 3.67 20.09 -4.42
C ALA A 48 4.44 21.43 -4.39
N ASN A 49 3.72 22.55 -4.23
CA ASN A 49 4.35 23.86 -4.07
C ASN A 49 5.19 23.96 -2.79
N ILE A 50 4.73 23.40 -1.68
CA ILE A 50 5.48 23.38 -0.41
C ILE A 50 6.77 22.57 -0.59
N ILE A 51 6.72 21.39 -1.20
CA ILE A 51 7.90 20.56 -1.47
C ILE A 51 8.89 21.31 -2.35
N ALA A 52 8.42 21.94 -3.44
CA ALA A 52 9.27 22.72 -4.34
C ALA A 52 9.96 23.90 -3.63
N GLN A 53 9.24 24.63 -2.75
CA GLN A 53 9.79 25.79 -2.05
C GLN A 53 10.73 25.41 -0.89
N THR A 54 10.47 24.31 -0.19
CA THR A 54 11.33 23.85 0.91
C THR A 54 12.54 23.04 0.42
N ASN A 55 12.46 22.50 -0.78
CA ASN A 55 13.53 21.73 -1.45
C ASN A 55 14.10 20.59 -0.57
N ARG A 56 13.22 19.83 0.09
CA ARG A 56 13.55 18.76 1.02
C ARG A 56 12.96 17.44 0.54
N PRO A 57 13.66 16.30 0.74
CA PRO A 57 13.06 14.99 0.52
C PRO A 57 11.74 14.86 1.26
N ALA A 58 10.75 14.27 0.63
CA ALA A 58 9.40 14.18 1.20
C ALA A 58 8.86 12.76 1.22
N LEU A 59 8.25 12.36 2.35
CA LEU A 59 7.46 11.15 2.48
C LEU A 59 5.99 11.51 2.57
N ILE A 60 5.19 11.03 1.63
CA ILE A 60 3.74 11.21 1.59
C ILE A 60 3.08 9.91 2.00
N LEU A 61 2.48 9.89 3.17
CA LEU A 61 1.84 8.71 3.75
C LEU A 61 0.33 8.72 3.51
N SER A 62 -0.18 7.67 2.88
CA SER A 62 -1.60 7.47 2.60
C SER A 62 -2.13 6.19 3.24
N HIS A 63 -3.41 6.15 3.59
CA HIS A 63 -4.03 5.05 4.31
C HIS A 63 -4.33 3.82 3.42
N ASN A 64 -4.35 3.94 2.10
CA ASN A 64 -4.60 2.81 1.21
C ASN A 64 -3.80 2.88 -0.11
N LYS A 65 -3.70 1.73 -0.79
CA LYS A 65 -2.94 1.58 -2.04
C LYS A 65 -3.51 2.41 -3.20
N THR A 66 -4.84 2.53 -3.29
CA THR A 66 -5.52 3.22 -4.40
C THR A 66 -5.26 4.73 -4.34
N LEU A 67 -5.40 5.33 -3.16
CA LEU A 67 -5.11 6.74 -2.96
C LEU A 67 -3.61 7.03 -3.13
N ALA A 68 -2.75 6.16 -2.62
CA ALA A 68 -1.31 6.27 -2.84
C ALA A 68 -0.94 6.21 -4.33
N ALA A 69 -1.60 5.35 -5.14
CA ALA A 69 -1.38 5.30 -6.59
C ALA A 69 -1.84 6.58 -7.29
N GLN A 70 -2.97 7.15 -6.88
CA GLN A 70 -3.45 8.42 -7.42
C GLN A 70 -2.45 9.55 -7.10
N LEU A 71 -2.03 9.69 -5.84
CA LEU A 71 -1.06 10.71 -5.42
C LEU A 71 0.27 10.53 -6.16
N TYR A 72 0.77 9.30 -6.30
CA TYR A 72 1.97 9.02 -7.08
C TYR A 72 1.86 9.53 -8.52
N GLY A 73 0.74 9.25 -9.19
CA GLY A 73 0.47 9.74 -10.55
C GLY A 73 0.43 11.27 -10.63
N GLU A 74 -0.22 11.94 -9.67
CA GLU A 74 -0.30 13.39 -9.60
C GLU A 74 1.09 14.02 -9.36
N PHE A 75 1.86 13.52 -8.39
CA PHE A 75 3.22 14.01 -8.11
C PHE A 75 4.19 13.77 -9.26
N LYS A 76 4.06 12.65 -9.98
CA LYS A 76 4.87 12.37 -11.15
C LYS A 76 4.61 13.35 -12.31
N GLN A 77 3.38 13.84 -12.42
CA GLN A 77 3.04 14.90 -13.38
C GLN A 77 3.60 16.27 -12.95
N PHE A 78 3.57 16.57 -11.63
CA PHE A 78 4.12 17.82 -11.10
C PHE A 78 5.66 17.85 -11.09
N PHE A 79 6.31 16.70 -10.97
CA PHE A 79 7.77 16.59 -10.88
C PHE A 79 8.34 15.59 -11.89
N PRO A 80 8.19 15.82 -13.20
CA PRO A 80 8.60 14.88 -14.23
C PRO A 80 10.13 14.67 -14.29
N GLU A 81 10.93 15.65 -13.84
CA GLU A 81 12.40 15.61 -13.84
C GLU A 81 13.01 15.10 -12.52
N ASN A 82 12.20 14.96 -11.46
CA ASN A 82 12.65 14.54 -10.14
C ASN A 82 12.28 13.08 -9.82
N ALA A 83 12.87 12.53 -8.75
CA ALA A 83 12.56 11.16 -8.34
C ALA A 83 11.25 11.13 -7.56
N VAL A 84 10.18 10.72 -8.22
CA VAL A 84 8.93 10.38 -7.57
C VAL A 84 8.81 8.88 -7.51
N GLU A 85 8.79 8.33 -6.30
CA GLU A 85 8.86 6.92 -5.99
C GLU A 85 7.57 6.41 -5.34
N TYR A 86 7.33 5.09 -5.43
CA TYR A 86 6.11 4.47 -4.94
C TYR A 86 6.42 3.29 -4.02
N PHE A 87 5.97 3.36 -2.76
CA PHE A 87 6.28 2.35 -1.75
C PHE A 87 5.02 1.86 -1.04
N ILE A 88 4.48 0.75 -1.50
CA ILE A 88 3.31 0.09 -0.91
C ILE A 88 3.59 -1.38 -0.59
N SER A 89 2.65 -2.08 0.01
CA SER A 89 2.75 -3.52 0.17
C SER A 89 2.79 -4.22 -1.20
N TYR A 90 3.82 -5.04 -1.43
CA TYR A 90 4.06 -5.73 -2.71
C TYR A 90 3.25 -7.02 -2.89
N TYR A 91 2.37 -7.33 -1.94
CA TYR A 91 1.48 -8.47 -2.05
C TYR A 91 0.18 -8.08 -2.78
N ASP A 92 -0.17 -8.82 -3.84
CA ASP A 92 -1.51 -8.75 -4.46
C ASP A 92 -2.52 -9.48 -3.57
N TYR A 93 -2.11 -10.62 -3.03
CA TYR A 93 -2.82 -11.37 -1.99
C TYR A 93 -1.87 -11.63 -0.82
N TYR A 94 -2.38 -11.51 0.40
CA TYR A 94 -1.62 -11.79 1.62
C TYR A 94 -2.51 -12.38 2.69
N GLN A 95 -2.24 -13.64 3.02
CA GLN A 95 -2.78 -14.32 4.20
C GLN A 95 -1.65 -14.49 5.20
N PRO A 96 -1.65 -13.75 6.31
CA PRO A 96 -0.61 -13.90 7.31
C PRO A 96 -0.69 -15.27 8.00
N GLU A 97 0.47 -15.83 8.33
CA GLU A 97 0.57 -17.00 9.18
C GLU A 97 -0.09 -16.73 10.54
N ALA A 98 -0.94 -17.63 11.01
CA ALA A 98 -1.63 -17.48 12.27
C ALA A 98 -1.98 -18.84 12.89
N PHE A 99 -2.08 -18.88 14.22
CA PHE A 99 -2.65 -20.01 14.94
C PHE A 99 -3.81 -19.54 15.82
N ILE A 100 -4.92 -20.25 15.75
CA ILE A 100 -6.14 -19.96 16.52
C ILE A 100 -6.29 -21.03 17.61
N PRO A 101 -5.87 -20.75 18.85
CA PRO A 101 -5.85 -21.76 19.92
C PRO A 101 -7.22 -22.39 20.22
N SER A 102 -8.30 -21.59 20.12
CA SER A 102 -9.67 -22.06 20.43
C SER A 102 -10.18 -23.14 19.49
N THR A 103 -9.68 -23.19 18.26
CA THR A 103 -10.08 -24.18 17.24
C THR A 103 -8.95 -25.14 16.87
N GLY A 104 -7.73 -24.92 17.40
CA GLY A 104 -6.52 -25.63 17.01
C GLY A 104 -6.14 -25.42 15.53
N LEU A 105 -6.66 -24.38 14.87
CA LEU A 105 -6.45 -24.16 13.46
C LEU A 105 -5.14 -23.40 13.21
N TYR A 106 -4.21 -24.02 12.49
CA TYR A 106 -3.06 -23.35 11.91
C TYR A 106 -3.41 -22.83 10.52
N ILE A 107 -3.14 -21.55 10.30
CA ILE A 107 -3.30 -20.86 9.02
C ILE A 107 -1.91 -20.59 8.51
N GLU A 108 -1.56 -21.21 7.41
CA GLU A 108 -0.27 -21.01 6.78
C GLU A 108 -0.20 -19.65 6.08
N LYS A 109 1.04 -19.14 5.97
CA LYS A 109 1.31 -17.93 5.19
C LYS A 109 1.07 -18.23 3.72
N ASP A 110 0.16 -17.47 3.10
CA ASP A 110 -0.10 -17.54 1.67
C ASP A 110 0.00 -16.14 1.07
N LEU A 111 0.75 -16.00 -0.01
CA LEU A 111 1.03 -14.71 -0.61
C LEU A 111 1.27 -14.81 -2.12
N SER A 112 0.90 -13.73 -2.82
CA SER A 112 1.26 -13.51 -4.20
C SER A 112 2.03 -12.19 -4.32
N ILE A 113 3.26 -12.25 -4.78
CA ILE A 113 4.15 -11.09 -4.92
C ILE A 113 3.91 -10.44 -6.28
N ASN A 114 3.74 -9.12 -6.27
CA ASN A 114 3.71 -8.31 -7.48
C ASN A 114 5.12 -7.80 -7.81
N GLN A 115 5.74 -8.35 -8.84
CA GLN A 115 7.11 -8.02 -9.24
C GLN A 115 7.29 -6.54 -9.63
N GLU A 116 6.26 -5.90 -10.21
CA GLU A 116 6.33 -4.47 -10.52
C GLU A 116 6.33 -3.60 -9.26
N ILE A 117 5.54 -3.98 -8.25
CA ILE A 117 5.53 -3.27 -6.96
C ILE A 117 6.84 -3.52 -6.21
N GLU A 118 7.40 -4.73 -6.29
CA GLU A 118 8.71 -5.05 -5.70
C GLU A 118 9.81 -4.18 -6.32
N LYS A 119 9.84 -4.06 -7.65
CA LYS A 119 10.74 -3.13 -8.36
C LYS A 119 10.60 -1.70 -7.83
N LEU A 120 9.37 -1.19 -7.70
CA LEU A 120 9.14 0.18 -7.23
C LEU A 120 9.60 0.39 -5.78
N ARG A 121 9.50 -0.62 -4.93
CA ARG A 121 10.03 -0.58 -3.56
C ARG A 121 11.56 -0.51 -3.55
N LEU A 122 12.21 -1.35 -4.36
CA LEU A 122 13.68 -1.32 -4.53
C LEU A 122 14.14 0.01 -5.14
N SER A 123 13.40 0.56 -6.11
CA SER A 123 13.66 1.89 -6.68
C SER A 123 13.62 2.97 -5.61
N SER A 124 12.60 2.96 -4.75
CA SER A 124 12.46 3.93 -3.65
C SER A 124 13.67 3.91 -2.71
N THR A 125 14.09 2.72 -2.27
CA THR A 125 15.26 2.58 -1.36
C THR A 125 16.57 2.94 -2.04
N ALA A 126 16.76 2.55 -3.30
CA ALA A 126 17.93 2.92 -4.08
C ALA A 126 18.02 4.44 -4.27
N SER A 127 16.93 5.09 -4.68
CA SER A 127 16.88 6.55 -4.88
C SER A 127 17.24 7.33 -3.61
N LEU A 128 16.74 6.91 -2.45
CA LEU A 128 17.05 7.55 -1.16
C LEU A 128 18.53 7.41 -0.78
N LEU A 129 19.17 6.29 -1.13
CA LEU A 129 20.58 6.02 -0.78
C LEU A 129 21.61 6.50 -1.83
N THR A 130 21.15 7.05 -2.96
CA THR A 130 22.07 7.69 -3.94
C THR A 130 22.60 9.05 -3.49
N GLY A 131 22.08 9.58 -2.38
CA GLY A 131 22.44 10.92 -1.88
C GLY A 131 21.73 12.08 -2.60
N ARG A 132 20.82 11.78 -3.54
CA ARG A 132 19.96 12.82 -4.15
C ARG A 132 18.94 13.33 -3.14
N ARG A 133 18.63 14.62 -3.22
CA ARG A 133 17.71 15.26 -2.27
C ARG A 133 16.32 15.52 -2.85
N ASP A 134 16.20 15.43 -4.16
CA ASP A 134 14.96 15.68 -4.91
C ASP A 134 14.11 14.39 -5.03
N VAL A 135 13.83 13.75 -3.89
CA VAL A 135 13.08 12.48 -3.80
C VAL A 135 11.77 12.69 -3.08
N ILE A 136 10.68 12.31 -3.73
CA ILE A 136 9.34 12.19 -3.15
C ILE A 136 8.97 10.73 -3.12
N VAL A 137 8.69 10.17 -1.95
CA VAL A 137 8.17 8.81 -1.84
C VAL A 137 6.70 8.86 -1.43
N VAL A 138 5.82 8.33 -2.26
CA VAL A 138 4.41 8.14 -1.91
C VAL A 138 4.24 6.72 -1.38
N ALA A 139 3.85 6.60 -0.12
CA ALA A 139 3.78 5.33 0.58
C ALA A 139 2.41 5.04 1.18
N SER A 140 2.08 3.76 1.31
CA SER A 140 1.01 3.31 2.22
C SER A 140 1.58 3.04 3.63
N VAL A 141 0.70 2.76 4.59
CA VAL A 141 1.12 2.41 5.96
C VAL A 141 2.07 1.19 6.04
N SER A 142 2.28 0.47 4.95
CA SER A 142 3.30 -0.58 4.89
C SER A 142 4.74 -0.08 5.06
N CYS A 143 4.98 1.22 4.93
CA CYS A 143 6.28 1.85 5.15
C CYS A 143 6.79 1.77 6.60
N ILE A 144 5.91 1.52 7.58
CA ILE A 144 6.28 1.35 8.99
C ILE A 144 6.63 -0.10 9.36
N TYR A 145 6.48 -1.05 8.43
CA TYR A 145 6.93 -2.43 8.62
C TYR A 145 8.43 -2.55 8.41
N GLY A 146 9.00 -3.59 9.05
CA GLY A 146 10.42 -3.92 8.91
C GLY A 146 10.81 -4.20 7.46
N ILE A 147 11.89 -3.55 7.04
CA ILE A 147 12.61 -3.82 5.80
C ILE A 147 14.12 -3.96 6.14
N GLY A 148 14.97 -4.23 5.15
CA GLY A 148 16.40 -4.39 5.40
C GLY A 148 17.07 -3.16 6.02
N ASN A 149 18.23 -3.38 6.63
CA ASN A 149 19.04 -2.32 7.21
C ASN A 149 19.59 -1.38 6.11
N PRO A 150 19.32 -0.04 6.15
CA PRO A 150 19.78 0.90 5.13
C PRO A 150 21.30 0.97 5.01
N GLU A 151 22.03 0.81 6.12
CA GLU A 151 23.50 0.81 6.07
C GLU A 151 24.04 -0.42 5.34
N GLU A 152 23.50 -1.61 5.63
CA GLU A 152 23.93 -2.85 4.96
C GLU A 152 23.54 -2.81 3.47
N PHE A 153 22.33 -2.35 3.14
CA PHE A 153 21.90 -2.19 1.76
C PHE A 153 22.77 -1.18 1.00
N GLY A 154 23.15 -0.08 1.63
CA GLY A 154 24.03 0.94 1.06
C GLY A 154 25.50 0.49 0.93
N LYS A 155 26.02 -0.28 1.90
CA LYS A 155 27.41 -0.82 1.86
C LYS A 155 27.60 -1.89 0.78
N ASN A 156 26.57 -2.70 0.54
CA ASN A 156 26.61 -3.80 -0.44
C ASN A 156 26.36 -3.33 -1.89
N ARG A 157 26.40 -2.03 -2.18
CA ARG A 157 26.34 -1.51 -3.56
C ARG A 157 27.65 -1.71 -4.30
N ILE A 158 27.59 -1.97 -5.59
CA ILE A 158 28.74 -1.99 -6.48
C ILE A 158 28.78 -0.68 -7.26
N GLN A 159 29.89 0.03 -7.18
CA GLN A 159 30.14 1.22 -7.98
C GLN A 159 31.17 0.88 -9.06
N LEU A 160 30.88 1.22 -10.31
CA LEU A 160 31.74 1.01 -11.47
C LEU A 160 32.01 2.36 -12.13
N THR A 161 33.25 2.60 -12.51
CA THR A 161 33.66 3.84 -13.15
C THR A 161 34.46 3.51 -14.41
N VAL A 162 34.25 4.25 -15.50
CA VAL A 162 35.03 4.10 -16.73
C VAL A 162 36.51 4.41 -16.45
N GLY A 163 37.40 3.55 -16.93
CA GLY A 163 38.85 3.60 -16.64
C GLY A 163 39.26 2.91 -15.35
N GLU A 164 38.34 2.39 -14.56
CA GLU A 164 38.64 1.61 -13.35
C GLU A 164 39.18 0.22 -13.71
N THR A 165 40.23 -0.22 -13.00
CA THR A 165 40.77 -1.57 -13.16
C THR A 165 40.15 -2.51 -12.15
N ILE A 166 39.30 -3.41 -12.61
CA ILE A 166 38.64 -4.45 -11.81
C ILE A 166 38.58 -5.75 -12.61
N ALA A 167 39.09 -6.84 -12.07
CA ALA A 167 38.98 -8.12 -12.73
C ALA A 167 37.51 -8.49 -12.96
N ARG A 168 37.14 -8.82 -14.21
CA ARG A 168 35.77 -9.18 -14.59
C ARG A 168 35.15 -10.19 -13.64
N ASN A 169 35.91 -11.26 -13.28
CA ASN A 169 35.42 -12.27 -12.35
C ASN A 169 35.08 -11.70 -10.96
N ARG A 170 35.82 -10.69 -10.51
CA ARG A 170 35.51 -10.02 -9.24
C ARG A 170 34.19 -9.29 -9.30
N LEU A 171 33.87 -8.64 -10.43
CA LEU A 171 32.55 -8.06 -10.65
C LEU A 171 31.45 -9.15 -10.63
N LEU A 172 31.67 -10.28 -11.31
CA LEU A 172 30.68 -11.35 -11.37
C LEU A 172 30.38 -11.95 -9.98
N PHE A 173 31.42 -12.19 -9.17
CA PHE A 173 31.25 -12.63 -7.79
C PHE A 173 30.54 -11.57 -6.93
N GLY A 174 30.90 -10.29 -7.09
CA GLY A 174 30.24 -9.18 -6.41
C GLY A 174 28.73 -9.12 -6.75
N LEU A 175 28.36 -9.35 -8.01
CA LEU A 175 26.93 -9.40 -8.42
C LEU A 175 26.18 -10.55 -7.75
N VAL A 176 26.79 -11.73 -7.64
CA VAL A 176 26.19 -12.86 -6.91
C VAL A 176 26.07 -12.55 -5.41
N ASP A 177 27.06 -11.91 -4.81
CA ASP A 177 27.03 -11.53 -3.38
C ASP A 177 25.91 -10.52 -3.08
N ILE A 178 25.52 -9.68 -4.06
CA ILE A 178 24.37 -8.76 -3.94
C ILE A 178 23.07 -9.32 -4.55
N LEU A 179 23.00 -10.65 -4.64
CA LEU A 179 21.82 -11.45 -5.01
C LEU A 179 21.36 -11.32 -6.49
N TYR A 180 22.26 -10.94 -7.41
CA TYR A 180 21.99 -11.10 -8.83
C TYR A 180 22.32 -12.53 -9.26
N SER A 181 21.50 -13.12 -10.08
CA SER A 181 21.73 -14.46 -10.63
C SER A 181 22.22 -14.39 -12.08
N ARG A 182 23.13 -15.29 -12.45
CA ARG A 182 23.59 -15.40 -13.83
C ARG A 182 22.55 -16.14 -14.68
N ASN A 183 22.09 -15.50 -15.75
CA ASN A 183 21.16 -16.12 -16.69
C ASN A 183 21.46 -15.66 -18.12
N GLU A 184 21.84 -16.57 -18.99
CA GLU A 184 22.18 -16.28 -20.39
C GLU A 184 20.95 -16.35 -21.31
N ILE A 185 19.90 -17.07 -20.91
CA ILE A 185 18.71 -17.37 -21.72
C ILE A 185 17.57 -16.41 -21.40
N ASP A 186 17.22 -16.31 -20.11
CA ASP A 186 16.12 -15.49 -19.64
C ASP A 186 16.69 -14.25 -18.91
N PHE A 187 16.86 -13.16 -19.66
CA PHE A 187 17.41 -11.91 -19.14
C PHE A 187 16.30 -11.07 -18.51
N LYS A 188 16.07 -11.29 -17.22
CA LYS A 188 15.05 -10.63 -16.41
C LYS A 188 15.68 -9.72 -15.33
N ARG A 189 14.86 -8.91 -14.65
CA ARG A 189 15.34 -8.06 -13.55
C ARG A 189 16.04 -8.89 -12.47
N GLY A 190 17.14 -8.37 -11.92
CA GLY A 190 17.95 -9.09 -10.94
C GLY A 190 18.85 -10.17 -11.54
N THR A 191 19.03 -10.21 -12.87
CA THR A 191 19.95 -11.13 -13.52
C THR A 191 21.06 -10.40 -14.27
N PHE A 192 22.18 -11.10 -14.50
CA PHE A 192 23.23 -10.64 -15.38
C PHE A 192 23.63 -11.72 -16.37
N ARG A 193 24.15 -11.32 -17.52
CA ARG A 193 24.68 -12.22 -18.55
C ARG A 193 26.06 -11.76 -19.03
N VAL A 194 26.85 -12.68 -19.51
CA VAL A 194 28.23 -12.41 -19.97
C VAL A 194 28.39 -12.84 -21.41
N LYS A 195 28.83 -11.94 -22.26
CA LYS A 195 29.13 -12.22 -23.68
C LYS A 195 30.52 -11.69 -24.03
N GLY A 196 31.53 -12.56 -24.06
CA GLY A 196 32.92 -12.16 -24.27
C GLY A 196 33.40 -11.22 -23.19
N ASP A 197 33.83 -10.02 -23.57
CA ASP A 197 34.30 -8.97 -22.66
C ASP A 197 33.18 -8.00 -22.23
N THR A 198 31.91 -8.37 -22.45
CA THR A 198 30.76 -7.56 -22.10
C THR A 198 29.94 -8.23 -21.00
N VAL A 199 29.56 -7.45 -19.99
CA VAL A 199 28.65 -7.86 -18.93
C VAL A 199 27.39 -6.99 -18.98
N ASP A 200 26.24 -7.60 -19.19
CA ASP A 200 24.94 -6.95 -19.12
C ASP A 200 24.29 -7.25 -17.78
N ILE A 201 23.85 -6.23 -17.04
CA ILE A 201 23.26 -6.34 -15.71
C ILE A 201 21.88 -5.70 -15.75
N PHE A 202 20.81 -6.50 -15.64
CA PHE A 202 19.46 -5.96 -15.59
C PHE A 202 19.11 -5.61 -14.15
N LEU A 203 19.03 -4.31 -13.88
CA LEU A 203 18.80 -3.80 -12.54
C LEU A 203 17.46 -4.27 -11.98
N ALA A 204 17.45 -4.71 -10.72
CA ALA A 204 16.24 -5.20 -10.06
C ALA A 204 15.21 -4.07 -9.82
N TYR A 205 15.66 -2.83 -9.77
CA TYR A 205 14.88 -1.63 -9.44
C TYR A 205 14.62 -0.69 -10.62
N ALA A 206 14.97 -1.08 -11.86
CA ALA A 206 14.81 -0.25 -13.05
C ALA A 206 14.32 -1.05 -14.26
N ASP A 207 13.89 -0.33 -15.30
CA ASP A 207 13.43 -0.91 -16.57
C ASP A 207 14.52 -0.91 -17.66
N TYR A 208 15.76 -0.62 -17.28
CA TYR A 208 16.94 -0.64 -18.15
C TYR A 208 18.03 -1.52 -17.53
N ALA A 209 18.96 -1.94 -18.39
CA ALA A 209 20.13 -2.69 -17.96
C ALA A 209 21.42 -1.84 -18.13
N VAL A 210 22.41 -2.15 -17.31
CA VAL A 210 23.75 -1.59 -17.40
C VAL A 210 24.62 -2.55 -18.19
N ARG A 211 25.23 -2.08 -19.26
CA ARG A 211 26.22 -2.82 -20.05
C ARG A 211 27.59 -2.29 -19.76
N VAL A 212 28.48 -3.17 -19.33
CA VAL A 212 29.87 -2.87 -19.00
C VAL A 212 30.78 -3.54 -20.03
N TYR A 213 31.59 -2.77 -20.71
CA TYR A 213 32.61 -3.25 -21.65
C TYR A 213 33.96 -3.32 -20.94
N PHE A 214 34.63 -4.44 -21.09
CA PHE A 214 35.97 -4.67 -20.53
C PHE A 214 37.01 -4.72 -21.65
N PHE A 215 38.17 -4.10 -21.39
CA PHE A 215 39.40 -4.36 -22.13
C PHE A 215 40.41 -4.95 -21.15
N GLY A 216 40.55 -6.27 -21.18
CA GLY A 216 41.25 -6.99 -20.12
C GLY A 216 40.53 -6.85 -18.76
N ASP A 217 41.20 -6.22 -17.79
CA ASP A 217 40.68 -5.92 -16.46
C ASP A 217 40.27 -4.44 -16.30
N GLU A 218 40.32 -3.63 -17.36
CA GLU A 218 39.86 -2.22 -17.35
C GLU A 218 38.46 -2.08 -17.89
N ILE A 219 37.65 -1.24 -17.23
CA ILE A 219 36.34 -0.85 -17.74
C ILE A 219 36.48 0.20 -18.84
N GLU A 220 36.29 -0.20 -20.10
CA GLU A 220 36.43 0.67 -21.26
C GLU A 220 35.22 1.60 -21.40
N ALA A 221 34.00 1.09 -21.22
CA ALA A 221 32.77 1.86 -21.34
C ALA A 221 31.64 1.29 -20.49
N ILE A 222 30.74 2.17 -20.09
CA ILE A 222 29.48 1.82 -19.40
C ILE A 222 28.33 2.44 -20.20
N GLN A 223 27.31 1.63 -20.51
CA GLN A 223 26.11 2.07 -21.24
C GLN A 223 24.84 1.65 -20.52
N LEU A 224 23.82 2.50 -20.56
CA LEU A 224 22.46 2.07 -20.29
C LEU A 224 21.85 1.52 -21.59
N ILE A 225 21.22 0.36 -21.48
CA ILE A 225 20.60 -0.33 -22.61
C ILE A 225 19.17 -0.72 -22.31
N GLU A 226 18.35 -0.83 -23.35
CA GLU A 226 17.04 -1.47 -23.28
C GLU A 226 17.25 -3.00 -23.20
N PRO A 227 16.71 -3.67 -22.17
CA PRO A 227 17.08 -5.06 -21.86
C PRO A 227 16.74 -6.09 -22.94
N HIS A 228 15.61 -5.90 -23.63
CA HIS A 228 15.09 -6.88 -24.60
C HIS A 228 15.74 -6.73 -25.99
N THR A 229 15.95 -5.51 -26.43
CA THR A 229 16.54 -5.23 -27.74
C THR A 229 18.06 -5.06 -27.68
N GLY A 230 18.60 -4.74 -26.51
CA GLY A 230 20.01 -4.38 -26.32
C GLY A 230 20.37 -3.01 -26.92
N LYS A 231 19.37 -2.22 -27.30
CA LYS A 231 19.58 -0.88 -27.88
C LYS A 231 20.13 0.07 -26.80
N LYS A 232 21.17 0.81 -27.17
CA LYS A 232 21.77 1.81 -26.32
C LYS A 232 20.77 2.95 -26.04
N ILE A 233 20.68 3.33 -24.75
CA ILE A 233 19.93 4.48 -24.26
C ILE A 233 20.87 5.67 -24.07
N SER A 234 21.96 5.49 -23.30
CA SER A 234 22.97 6.52 -23.02
C SER A 234 24.34 5.91 -22.73
N ASP A 235 25.39 6.74 -22.81
CA ASP A 235 26.73 6.43 -22.27
C ASP A 235 26.83 7.04 -20.88
N GLU A 236 27.40 6.29 -19.95
CA GLU A 236 27.58 6.72 -18.57
C GLU A 236 29.07 6.67 -18.17
N LYS A 237 29.49 7.61 -17.34
CA LYS A 237 30.85 7.60 -16.79
C LYS A 237 30.95 6.72 -15.56
N MET A 238 29.84 6.51 -14.88
CA MET A 238 29.74 5.74 -13.64
C MET A 238 28.38 5.06 -13.56
N ALA A 239 28.35 3.84 -13.02
CA ALA A 239 27.12 3.15 -12.66
C ALA A 239 27.17 2.67 -11.21
N VAL A 240 26.07 2.79 -10.50
CA VAL A 240 25.89 2.25 -9.14
C VAL A 240 24.85 1.16 -9.20
N ILE A 241 25.19 -0.03 -8.73
CA ILE A 241 24.33 -1.21 -8.73
C ILE A 241 24.00 -1.55 -7.29
N PHE A 242 22.72 -1.38 -6.93
CA PHE A 242 22.20 -1.76 -5.62
C PHE A 242 21.80 -3.23 -5.62
N PRO A 243 21.73 -3.87 -4.43
CA PRO A 243 21.31 -5.25 -4.30
C PRO A 243 19.95 -5.57 -4.94
N ALA A 244 19.80 -6.80 -5.40
CA ALA A 244 18.56 -7.27 -6.03
C ALA A 244 17.42 -7.55 -5.02
N ASN A 245 17.70 -7.52 -3.72
CA ASN A 245 16.70 -7.71 -2.66
C ASN A 245 16.99 -6.77 -1.49
N LEU A 246 15.93 -6.33 -0.77
CA LEU A 246 16.04 -5.46 0.42
C LEU A 246 16.74 -6.15 1.61
N PHE A 247 16.65 -7.47 1.70
CA PHE A 247 17.28 -8.28 2.76
C PHE A 247 18.60 -8.88 2.28
N VAL A 248 19.57 -8.02 1.99
CA VAL A 248 20.94 -8.44 1.68
C VAL A 248 21.76 -8.53 2.95
N THR A 249 22.44 -9.65 3.11
CA THR A 249 23.29 -9.92 4.28
C THR A 249 24.60 -10.51 3.82
N GLY A 250 25.71 -9.99 4.30
CA GLY A 250 27.04 -10.55 4.02
C GLY A 250 27.18 -12.00 4.58
N LYS A 251 27.96 -12.83 3.92
CA LYS A 251 28.16 -14.25 4.31
C LYS A 251 28.58 -14.43 5.78
N ASP A 252 29.42 -13.55 6.29
CA ASP A 252 29.86 -13.61 7.70
C ASP A 252 28.71 -13.35 8.67
N VAL A 253 27.82 -12.39 8.32
CA VAL A 253 26.63 -12.07 9.12
C VAL A 253 25.63 -13.22 9.06
N LEU A 254 25.45 -13.84 7.89
CA LEU A 254 24.60 -15.02 7.73
C LEU A 254 25.05 -16.18 8.62
N HIS A 255 26.34 -16.50 8.60
CA HIS A 255 26.88 -17.58 9.44
C HIS A 255 26.75 -17.29 10.94
N GLN A 256 26.96 -16.04 11.35
CA GLN A 256 26.76 -15.63 12.74
C GLN A 256 25.27 -15.72 13.13
N ALA A 257 24.37 -15.18 12.30
CA ALA A 257 22.93 -15.24 12.53
C ALA A 257 22.45 -16.69 12.68
N MET A 258 22.91 -17.61 11.84
CA MET A 258 22.56 -19.04 11.93
C MET A 258 22.98 -19.66 13.26
N ARG A 259 24.14 -19.30 13.82
CA ARG A 259 24.55 -19.77 15.15
C ARG A 259 23.64 -19.23 16.25
N GLU A 260 23.36 -17.93 16.24
CA GLU A 260 22.49 -17.28 17.21
C GLU A 260 21.05 -17.83 17.15
N ILE A 261 20.53 -18.11 15.94
CA ILE A 261 19.22 -18.77 15.73
C ILE A 261 19.22 -20.16 16.35
N GLN A 262 20.32 -20.94 16.14
CA GLN A 262 20.46 -22.28 16.70
C GLN A 262 20.52 -22.25 18.23
N ASP A 263 21.28 -21.32 18.82
CA ASP A 263 21.40 -21.15 20.25
C ASP A 263 20.04 -20.78 20.90
N ASP A 264 19.34 -19.80 20.32
CA ASP A 264 17.99 -19.41 20.78
C ASP A 264 16.96 -20.54 20.61
N MET A 265 17.08 -21.36 19.56
CA MET A 265 16.25 -22.56 19.38
C MET A 265 16.47 -23.56 20.52
N VAL A 266 17.72 -23.87 20.87
CA VAL A 266 18.03 -24.82 21.95
C VAL A 266 17.42 -24.32 23.26
N LEU A 267 17.64 -23.05 23.62
CA LEU A 267 17.10 -22.44 24.84
C LEU A 267 15.57 -22.51 24.89
N GLN A 268 14.90 -22.21 23.77
CA GLN A 268 13.44 -22.23 23.72
C GLN A 268 12.87 -23.65 23.78
N VAL A 269 13.55 -24.62 23.16
CA VAL A 269 13.19 -26.04 23.23
C VAL A 269 13.33 -26.56 24.66
N GLU A 270 14.44 -26.27 25.33
CA GLU A 270 14.65 -26.65 26.75
C GLU A 270 13.60 -26.05 27.68
N MET A 271 13.19 -24.79 27.42
CA MET A 271 12.10 -24.14 28.15
C MET A 271 10.78 -24.93 27.97
N PHE A 272 10.37 -25.25 26.76
CA PHE A 272 9.16 -26.02 26.50
C PHE A 272 9.22 -27.42 27.10
N GLU A 273 10.36 -28.09 27.05
CA GLU A 273 10.54 -29.41 27.67
C GLU A 273 10.41 -29.34 29.19
N SER A 274 10.99 -28.32 29.85
CA SER A 274 10.87 -28.09 31.29
C SER A 274 9.41 -27.86 31.74
N GLU A 275 8.61 -27.23 30.85
CA GLU A 275 7.18 -27.02 31.03
C GLU A 275 6.32 -28.23 30.63
N LYS A 276 6.93 -29.36 30.22
CA LYS A 276 6.28 -30.58 29.71
C LYS A 276 5.46 -30.38 28.43
N ARG A 277 5.83 -29.38 27.61
CA ARG A 277 5.23 -29.02 26.33
C ARG A 277 6.02 -29.65 25.18
N HIS A 278 6.04 -30.99 25.17
CA HIS A 278 6.89 -31.76 24.27
C HIS A 278 6.50 -31.60 22.79
N LEU A 279 5.22 -31.33 22.50
CA LEU A 279 4.75 -31.12 21.12
C LEU A 279 5.27 -29.80 20.55
N GLU A 280 5.18 -28.71 21.32
CA GLU A 280 5.70 -27.40 20.96
C GLU A 280 7.22 -27.43 20.81
N ALA A 281 7.93 -28.07 21.74
CA ALA A 281 9.37 -28.28 21.69
C ALA A 281 9.80 -28.95 20.39
N LYS A 282 9.16 -30.08 20.06
CA LYS A 282 9.48 -30.85 18.85
C LYS A 282 9.17 -30.07 17.57
N ARG A 283 8.00 -29.42 17.51
CA ARG A 283 7.56 -28.60 16.37
C ARG A 283 8.56 -27.45 16.10
N LEU A 284 8.92 -26.71 17.15
CA LEU A 284 9.86 -25.59 17.03
C LEU A 284 11.22 -26.06 16.55
N LYS A 285 11.74 -27.14 17.13
CA LYS A 285 13.04 -27.71 16.76
C LYS A 285 13.08 -28.08 15.27
N GLU A 286 12.15 -28.89 14.83
CA GLU A 286 12.13 -29.37 13.44
C GLU A 286 11.95 -28.23 12.42
N ARG A 287 11.06 -27.27 12.75
CA ARG A 287 10.90 -26.08 11.90
C ARG A 287 12.17 -25.27 11.80
N THR A 288 12.82 -24.98 12.90
CA THR A 288 14.01 -24.14 12.90
C THR A 288 15.20 -24.85 12.28
N GLU A 289 15.39 -26.15 12.52
CA GLU A 289 16.43 -26.95 11.86
C GLU A 289 16.26 -26.94 10.33
N PHE A 290 15.02 -27.13 9.85
CA PHE A 290 14.71 -27.03 8.42
C PHE A 290 15.01 -25.64 7.85
N ASP A 291 14.59 -24.56 8.52
CA ASP A 291 14.88 -23.20 8.08
C ASP A 291 16.40 -22.94 8.02
N LEU A 292 17.17 -23.43 9.02
CA LEU A 292 18.64 -23.34 9.03
C LEU A 292 19.32 -24.13 7.92
N GLU A 293 18.81 -25.33 7.59
CA GLU A 293 19.29 -26.11 6.46
C GLU A 293 19.09 -25.34 5.14
N MET A 294 17.90 -24.78 4.95
CA MET A 294 17.57 -23.96 3.77
C MET A 294 18.47 -22.75 3.65
N MET A 295 18.72 -22.03 4.77
CA MET A 295 19.61 -20.88 4.77
C MET A 295 21.05 -21.29 4.42
N ARG A 296 21.50 -22.48 4.86
CA ARG A 296 22.85 -22.99 4.58
C ARG A 296 23.03 -23.36 3.09
N GLU A 297 22.04 -24.02 2.51
CA GLU A 297 22.13 -24.53 1.14
C GLU A 297 21.77 -23.47 0.09
N LEU A 298 20.75 -22.65 0.36
CA LEU A 298 20.19 -21.69 -0.60
C LEU A 298 20.49 -20.22 -0.25
N GLY A 299 20.99 -19.95 0.96
CA GLY A 299 21.12 -18.59 1.49
C GLY A 299 19.79 -17.94 1.91
N TYR A 300 18.68 -18.69 1.87
CA TYR A 300 17.34 -18.20 2.10
C TYR A 300 16.43 -19.30 2.66
N CYS A 301 15.38 -18.92 3.42
CA CYS A 301 14.29 -19.81 3.81
C CYS A 301 12.93 -19.11 3.72
N SER A 302 11.85 -19.88 3.65
CA SER A 302 10.49 -19.33 3.71
C SER A 302 10.22 -18.72 5.09
N GLY A 303 9.84 -17.43 5.12
CA GLY A 303 9.63 -16.70 6.39
C GLY A 303 10.94 -16.19 7.02
N ILE A 304 12.00 -16.01 6.23
CA ILE A 304 13.30 -15.48 6.70
C ILE A 304 13.16 -14.16 7.50
N GLU A 305 12.11 -13.40 7.22
CA GLU A 305 11.81 -12.17 7.95
C GLU A 305 11.56 -12.38 9.45
N ASN A 306 11.16 -13.60 9.89
CA ASN A 306 11.00 -13.92 11.30
C ASN A 306 12.34 -13.99 12.04
N TYR A 307 13.43 -14.05 11.30
CA TYR A 307 14.81 -14.05 11.78
C TYR A 307 15.52 -12.71 11.56
N SER A 308 14.83 -11.67 11.10
CA SER A 308 15.42 -10.36 10.74
C SER A 308 16.26 -9.74 11.84
N ARG A 309 15.88 -9.96 13.11
CA ARG A 309 16.66 -9.48 14.28
C ARG A 309 18.11 -9.88 14.24
N TYR A 310 18.42 -11.13 13.90
CA TYR A 310 19.78 -11.66 13.86
C TYR A 310 20.58 -11.08 12.70
N PHE A 311 19.95 -10.91 11.53
CA PHE A 311 20.58 -10.32 10.37
C PHE A 311 20.89 -8.83 10.54
N ASP A 312 19.99 -8.12 11.23
CA ASP A 312 20.15 -6.70 11.55
C ASP A 312 21.05 -6.47 12.80
N ARG A 313 21.45 -7.53 13.50
CA ARG A 313 22.19 -7.48 14.77
C ARG A 313 21.48 -6.64 15.84
N ARG A 314 20.15 -6.68 15.86
CA ARG A 314 19.31 -5.97 16.83
C ARG A 314 19.12 -6.78 18.10
N GLN A 315 19.05 -6.09 19.23
CA GLN A 315 18.63 -6.71 20.49
C GLN A 315 17.15 -7.08 20.45
N ALA A 316 16.75 -8.07 21.26
CA ALA A 316 15.36 -8.44 21.40
C ALA A 316 14.50 -7.24 21.82
N GLY A 317 13.35 -7.05 21.18
CA GLY A 317 12.44 -5.93 21.41
C GLY A 317 12.83 -4.62 20.73
N ALA A 318 14.03 -4.49 20.19
CA ALA A 318 14.43 -3.29 19.43
C ALA A 318 13.53 -3.10 18.20
N ARG A 319 13.25 -1.82 17.86
CA ARG A 319 12.47 -1.52 16.67
C ARG A 319 13.15 -2.02 15.38
N PRO A 320 12.38 -2.50 14.39
CA PRO A 320 12.95 -2.84 13.09
C PRO A 320 13.32 -1.58 12.31
N PHE A 321 14.23 -1.72 11.35
CA PHE A 321 14.43 -0.69 10.32
C PHE A 321 13.23 -0.66 9.38
N CYS A 322 12.78 0.53 9.03
CA CYS A 322 11.65 0.73 8.14
C CYS A 322 12.01 1.77 7.06
N LEU A 323 11.08 2.09 6.16
CA LEU A 323 11.36 3.05 5.08
C LEU A 323 11.83 4.42 5.59
N ILE A 324 11.36 4.86 6.76
CA ILE A 324 11.73 6.15 7.33
C ILE A 324 13.23 6.22 7.65
N ASP A 325 13.86 5.09 7.99
CA ASP A 325 15.30 5.02 8.26
C ASP A 325 16.18 5.27 7.03
N TYR A 326 15.62 5.20 5.81
CA TYR A 326 16.33 5.49 4.58
C TYR A 326 16.35 6.98 4.22
N PHE A 327 15.48 7.78 4.88
CA PHE A 327 15.42 9.22 4.66
C PHE A 327 16.53 9.97 5.42
N PRO A 328 17.00 11.10 4.88
CA PRO A 328 17.86 11.99 5.65
C PRO A 328 17.07 12.64 6.80
N ASP A 329 17.80 13.11 7.79
CA ASP A 329 17.21 13.65 9.04
C ASP A 329 16.23 14.81 8.85
N ASP A 330 16.35 15.57 7.80
CA ASP A 330 15.56 16.78 7.53
C ASP A 330 14.41 16.56 6.52
N PHE A 331 14.00 15.29 6.30
CA PHE A 331 12.88 15.01 5.41
C PHE A 331 11.56 15.62 5.94
N LEU A 332 10.65 15.89 5.02
CA LEU A 332 9.30 16.38 5.32
C LEU A 332 8.31 15.20 5.28
N LEU A 333 7.60 14.97 6.38
CA LEU A 333 6.52 13.99 6.42
C LEU A 333 5.17 14.67 6.15
N ILE A 334 4.43 14.14 5.18
CA ILE A 334 3.08 14.59 4.86
C ILE A 334 2.14 13.41 5.07
N ILE A 335 1.16 13.55 5.95
CA ILE A 335 0.18 12.50 6.24
C ILE A 335 -1.15 12.89 5.60
N ASP A 336 -1.43 12.27 4.45
CA ASP A 336 -2.69 12.51 3.74
C ASP A 336 -3.84 11.74 4.39
N GLU A 337 -5.04 12.34 4.35
CA GLU A 337 -6.24 11.87 5.07
C GLU A 337 -5.88 11.44 6.50
N SER A 338 -5.16 12.32 7.22
CA SER A 338 -4.51 12.03 8.51
C SER A 338 -5.47 11.47 9.56
N HIS A 339 -6.73 11.94 9.57
CA HIS A 339 -7.79 11.45 10.44
C HIS A 339 -8.12 9.96 10.29
N VAL A 340 -7.70 9.32 9.18
CA VAL A 340 -7.78 7.87 8.94
C VAL A 340 -6.40 7.22 9.05
N THR A 341 -5.39 7.85 8.47
CA THR A 341 -4.02 7.30 8.39
C THR A 341 -3.39 7.15 9.77
N VAL A 342 -3.50 8.15 10.64
CA VAL A 342 -2.92 8.11 12.00
C VAL A 342 -3.53 7.01 12.88
N PRO A 343 -4.88 6.86 12.98
CA PRO A 343 -5.48 5.72 13.68
C PRO A 343 -5.08 4.36 13.11
N GLN A 344 -4.90 4.25 11.79
CA GLN A 344 -4.45 3.01 11.16
C GLN A 344 -3.03 2.64 11.58
N VAL A 345 -2.07 3.60 11.53
CA VAL A 345 -0.71 3.39 12.03
C VAL A 345 -0.72 2.92 13.48
N ARG A 346 -1.57 3.53 14.33
CA ARG A 346 -1.69 3.17 15.75
C ARG A 346 -2.19 1.75 15.96
N ALA A 347 -3.10 1.26 15.13
CA ALA A 347 -3.71 -0.07 15.26
C ALA A 347 -2.82 -1.22 14.74
N MET A 348 -1.88 -0.94 13.83
CA MET A 348 -1.10 -1.97 13.11
C MET A 348 -0.31 -2.88 14.05
N TRP A 349 0.41 -2.31 15.02
CA TRP A 349 1.24 -3.08 15.93
C TRP A 349 0.46 -4.07 16.78
N GLY A 350 -0.70 -3.66 17.34
CA GLY A 350 -1.52 -4.49 18.19
C GLY A 350 -2.04 -5.75 17.51
N GLY A 351 -2.49 -5.60 16.27
CA GLY A 351 -2.98 -6.72 15.45
C GLY A 351 -1.88 -7.72 15.09
N ASP A 352 -0.69 -7.24 14.69
CA ASP A 352 0.45 -8.09 14.38
C ASP A 352 0.96 -8.85 15.62
N ARG A 353 1.12 -8.15 16.75
CA ARG A 353 1.56 -8.74 18.02
C ARG A 353 0.63 -9.86 18.48
N SER A 354 -0.68 -9.63 18.52
CA SER A 354 -1.66 -10.62 18.97
C SER A 354 -1.56 -11.94 18.21
N ARG A 355 -1.37 -11.85 16.90
CA ARG A 355 -1.19 -13.02 16.03
C ARG A 355 0.12 -13.76 16.30
N LYS A 356 1.23 -13.04 16.44
CA LYS A 356 2.57 -13.63 16.62
C LYS A 356 2.78 -14.23 17.99
N VAL A 357 2.17 -13.69 19.04
CA VAL A 357 2.19 -14.29 20.38
C VAL A 357 1.72 -15.75 20.30
N ASN A 358 0.60 -16.02 19.64
CA ASN A 358 0.10 -17.39 19.50
C ASN A 358 1.09 -18.29 18.73
N LEU A 359 1.75 -17.78 17.68
CA LEU A 359 2.73 -18.56 16.91
C LEU A 359 3.95 -18.94 17.77
N VAL A 360 4.41 -18.04 18.61
CA VAL A 360 5.55 -18.28 19.51
C VAL A 360 5.15 -19.20 20.67
N ASP A 361 4.03 -18.91 21.34
CA ASP A 361 3.57 -19.67 22.51
C ASP A 361 3.26 -21.13 22.17
N TYR A 362 2.82 -21.42 20.95
CA TYR A 362 2.52 -22.78 20.50
C TYR A 362 3.63 -23.44 19.66
N GLY A 363 4.85 -22.88 19.69
CA GLY A 363 6.05 -23.48 19.09
C GLY A 363 6.08 -23.50 17.57
N PHE A 364 5.34 -22.61 16.87
CA PHE A 364 5.41 -22.48 15.43
C PHE A 364 6.56 -21.58 15.00
N ARG A 365 6.97 -20.61 15.84
CA ARG A 365 8.06 -19.67 15.54
C ARG A 365 8.88 -19.40 16.80
N LEU A 366 10.16 -19.03 16.60
CA LEU A 366 11.02 -18.53 17.67
C LEU A 366 10.52 -17.16 18.18
N PRO A 367 10.86 -16.78 19.43
CA PRO A 367 10.55 -15.46 19.97
C PRO A 367 11.01 -14.29 19.09
N SER A 368 12.06 -14.47 18.28
CA SER A 368 12.56 -13.48 17.29
C SER A 368 11.50 -13.05 16.27
N ALA A 369 10.50 -13.89 15.99
CA ALA A 369 9.40 -13.53 15.12
C ALA A 369 8.60 -12.31 15.62
N MET A 370 8.60 -12.07 16.96
CA MET A 370 7.97 -10.90 17.57
C MET A 370 8.67 -9.59 17.20
N ASP A 371 9.95 -9.64 16.81
CA ASP A 371 10.77 -8.48 16.45
C ASP A 371 10.65 -8.10 14.96
N ASN A 372 10.06 -8.96 14.14
CA ASN A 372 9.62 -8.62 12.77
C ASN A 372 8.20 -8.02 12.84
N ARG A 373 8.09 -6.76 13.12
CA ARG A 373 6.83 -6.08 13.45
C ARG A 373 6.75 -4.68 12.82
N PRO A 374 5.57 -4.09 12.68
CA PRO A 374 5.47 -2.67 12.42
C PRO A 374 5.98 -1.88 13.62
N LEU A 375 6.33 -0.63 13.40
CA LEU A 375 6.61 0.31 14.49
C LEU A 375 5.42 0.39 15.44
N THR A 376 5.72 0.53 16.73
CA THR A 376 4.71 1.03 17.67
C THR A 376 4.40 2.49 17.35
N PHE A 377 3.24 2.98 17.78
CA PHE A 377 2.88 4.37 17.51
C PHE A 377 3.86 5.37 18.13
N ASN A 378 4.39 5.09 19.32
CA ASN A 378 5.39 5.94 19.98
C ASN A 378 6.73 5.96 19.21
N GLU A 379 7.16 4.82 18.67
CA GLU A 379 8.35 4.74 17.82
C GLU A 379 8.14 5.55 16.55
N PHE A 380 6.98 5.42 15.90
CA PHE A 380 6.63 6.23 14.73
C PHE A 380 6.64 7.72 15.05
N GLU A 381 6.02 8.15 16.16
CA GLU A 381 6.04 9.55 16.57
C GLU A 381 7.46 10.07 16.84
N SER A 382 8.33 9.27 17.42
CA SER A 382 9.71 9.69 17.70
C SER A 382 10.56 9.93 16.44
N MET A 383 10.18 9.35 15.31
CA MET A 383 10.84 9.53 14.02
C MET A 383 10.30 10.74 13.23
N MET A 384 9.17 11.29 13.62
CA MET A 384 8.56 12.47 12.98
C MET A 384 9.21 13.74 13.50
N LYS A 385 9.99 14.44 12.65
CA LYS A 385 10.60 15.73 13.01
C LYS A 385 9.72 16.91 12.63
N GLN A 386 9.30 16.99 11.37
CA GLN A 386 8.34 17.98 10.88
C GLN A 386 7.26 17.29 10.06
N VAL A 387 6.01 17.55 10.41
CA VAL A 387 4.84 16.87 9.83
C VAL A 387 3.79 17.88 9.40
N ILE A 388 3.25 17.66 8.21
CA ILE A 388 2.01 18.32 7.76
C ILE A 388 0.89 17.28 7.74
N TYR A 389 -0.09 17.44 8.60
CA TYR A 389 -1.33 16.66 8.58
C TYR A 389 -2.30 17.27 7.58
N VAL A 390 -2.72 16.49 6.60
CA VAL A 390 -3.65 16.93 5.54
C VAL A 390 -4.98 16.23 5.72
N SER A 391 -6.06 16.99 5.89
CA SER A 391 -7.39 16.42 6.07
C SER A 391 -8.50 17.42 5.73
N ALA A 392 -9.64 16.94 5.22
CA ALA A 392 -10.86 17.74 5.14
C ALA A 392 -11.60 17.83 6.48
N THR A 393 -11.30 16.91 7.41
CA THR A 393 -11.94 16.76 8.72
C THR A 393 -10.91 16.32 9.76
N PRO A 394 -9.96 17.18 10.18
CA PRO A 394 -8.94 16.85 11.17
C PRO A 394 -9.54 16.27 12.45
N SER A 395 -8.82 15.36 13.11
CA SER A 395 -9.22 14.78 14.39
C SER A 395 -8.56 15.49 15.58
N GLU A 396 -8.95 15.14 16.79
CA GLU A 396 -8.37 15.71 18.00
C GLU A 396 -6.85 15.52 18.10
N TYR A 397 -6.33 14.44 17.51
CA TYR A 397 -4.90 14.16 17.53
C TYR A 397 -4.13 15.25 16.77
N GLU A 398 -4.52 15.53 15.53
CA GLU A 398 -3.86 16.55 14.69
C GLU A 398 -4.03 17.93 15.29
N LEU A 399 -5.24 18.27 15.74
CA LEU A 399 -5.54 19.56 16.37
C LEU A 399 -4.71 19.79 17.63
N ARG A 400 -4.56 18.76 18.47
CA ARG A 400 -3.73 18.83 19.67
C ARG A 400 -2.25 18.96 19.33
N LYS A 401 -1.76 18.26 18.31
CA LYS A 401 -0.35 18.31 17.87
C LYS A 401 0.01 19.65 17.26
N SER A 402 -0.90 20.30 16.55
CA SER A 402 -0.74 21.63 15.98
C SER A 402 -1.25 22.76 16.91
N GLU A 403 -1.44 22.46 18.20
CA GLU A 403 -1.86 23.42 19.24
C GLU A 403 -3.15 24.20 18.88
N GLY A 404 -4.02 23.59 18.09
CA GLY A 404 -5.27 24.18 17.59
C GLY A 404 -5.08 25.10 16.38
N VAL A 405 -3.84 25.32 15.92
CA VAL A 405 -3.57 26.12 14.73
C VAL A 405 -3.82 25.29 13.47
N VAL A 406 -4.74 25.77 12.63
CA VAL A 406 -5.15 25.11 11.41
C VAL A 406 -5.06 26.08 10.24
N VAL A 407 -4.37 25.66 9.18
CA VAL A 407 -4.34 26.39 7.92
C VAL A 407 -5.53 25.92 7.08
N GLU A 408 -6.48 26.80 6.82
CA GLU A 408 -7.70 26.48 6.05
C GLU A 408 -7.49 26.68 4.55
N GLN A 409 -7.97 25.72 3.76
CA GLN A 409 -8.03 25.77 2.30
C GLN A 409 -9.41 25.32 1.84
N LEU A 410 -10.36 26.25 1.84
CA LEU A 410 -11.79 26.01 1.62
C LEU A 410 -12.22 26.30 0.18
N ILE A 411 -11.51 27.19 -0.50
CA ILE A 411 -11.84 27.61 -1.87
C ILE A 411 -11.46 26.55 -2.89
N ARG A 412 -12.43 26.15 -3.69
CA ARG A 412 -12.21 25.29 -4.89
C ARG A 412 -11.95 26.18 -6.10
N PRO A 413 -10.84 26.00 -6.83
CA PRO A 413 -10.54 26.76 -8.04
C PRO A 413 -11.63 26.66 -9.12
N THR A 414 -12.38 25.55 -9.13
CA THR A 414 -13.49 25.30 -10.05
C THR A 414 -14.76 26.11 -9.74
N GLY A 415 -14.80 26.80 -8.60
CA GLY A 415 -15.99 27.50 -8.12
C GLY A 415 -17.11 26.60 -7.59
N LEU A 416 -16.94 25.28 -7.57
CA LEU A 416 -17.96 24.33 -7.13
C LEU A 416 -18.33 24.53 -5.66
N LEU A 417 -19.62 24.66 -5.40
CA LEU A 417 -20.17 24.86 -4.06
C LEU A 417 -20.31 23.52 -3.31
N ASP A 418 -20.26 23.55 -1.99
CA ASP A 418 -20.73 22.43 -1.20
C ASP A 418 -22.23 22.16 -1.48
N PRO A 419 -22.69 20.90 -1.47
CA PRO A 419 -24.05 20.53 -1.88
C PRO A 419 -25.11 21.14 -0.94
N VAL A 420 -26.31 21.31 -1.47
CA VAL A 420 -27.49 21.60 -0.65
C VAL A 420 -27.90 20.32 0.07
N ILE A 421 -28.22 20.44 1.36
CA ILE A 421 -28.66 19.31 2.18
C ILE A 421 -30.16 19.44 2.43
N ASP A 422 -30.88 18.37 2.11
CA ASP A 422 -32.30 18.22 2.38
C ASP A 422 -32.50 17.13 3.45
N VAL A 423 -33.30 17.42 4.49
CA VAL A 423 -33.58 16.45 5.55
C VAL A 423 -35.03 16.01 5.41
N ARG A 424 -35.24 14.71 5.22
CA ARG A 424 -36.56 14.12 5.00
C ARG A 424 -36.87 13.04 6.03
N PRO A 425 -38.16 12.77 6.32
CA PRO A 425 -38.55 11.69 7.24
C PRO A 425 -38.06 10.32 6.78
N SER A 426 -37.66 9.45 7.73
CA SER A 426 -37.26 8.06 7.42
C SER A 426 -38.45 7.22 6.93
N ARG A 427 -39.68 7.62 7.23
CA ARG A 427 -40.87 6.92 6.77
C ARG A 427 -40.97 6.99 5.24
N ASN A 428 -41.08 5.84 4.58
CA ASN A 428 -41.10 5.68 3.12
C ASN A 428 -39.77 6.15 2.43
N GLN A 429 -38.64 6.18 3.13
CA GLN A 429 -37.38 6.64 2.60
C GLN A 429 -36.93 5.90 1.31
N VAL A 430 -37.34 4.65 1.13
CA VAL A 430 -36.98 3.85 -0.05
C VAL A 430 -37.80 4.27 -1.28
N ASP A 431 -39.07 4.55 -1.11
CA ASP A 431 -39.94 4.99 -2.22
C ASP A 431 -39.54 6.39 -2.70
N ASP A 432 -39.32 7.33 -1.77
CA ASP A 432 -38.84 8.67 -2.06
C ASP A 432 -37.46 8.64 -2.73
N LEU A 433 -36.57 7.75 -2.27
CA LEU A 433 -35.26 7.54 -2.89
C LEU A 433 -35.36 7.04 -4.32
N LEU A 434 -36.29 6.14 -4.64
CA LEU A 434 -36.49 5.64 -6.00
C LEU A 434 -36.95 6.74 -6.97
N GLU A 435 -37.83 7.66 -6.53
CA GLU A 435 -38.24 8.83 -7.33
C GLU A 435 -37.03 9.73 -7.62
N GLU A 436 -36.21 10.01 -6.61
CA GLU A 436 -35.00 10.82 -6.74
C GLU A 436 -33.94 10.17 -7.65
N ILE A 437 -33.78 8.85 -7.57
CA ILE A 437 -32.92 8.10 -8.47
C ILE A 437 -33.38 8.23 -9.91
N ASP A 438 -34.70 8.05 -10.19
CA ASP A 438 -35.23 8.14 -11.53
C ASP A 438 -35.00 9.53 -12.15
N GLU A 439 -35.16 10.60 -11.38
CA GLU A 439 -34.85 11.96 -11.82
C GLU A 439 -33.38 12.17 -12.18
N ASN A 440 -32.47 11.64 -11.37
CA ASN A 440 -31.01 11.78 -11.61
C ASN A 440 -30.53 10.91 -12.78
N VAL A 441 -31.09 9.70 -12.93
CA VAL A 441 -30.80 8.82 -14.07
C VAL A 441 -31.25 9.44 -15.41
N LYS A 442 -32.41 10.11 -15.44
CA LYS A 442 -32.85 10.88 -16.62
C LYS A 442 -31.86 11.97 -17.03
N LYS A 443 -31.16 12.57 -16.06
CA LYS A 443 -30.08 13.56 -16.30
C LYS A 443 -28.73 12.94 -16.63
N LYS A 444 -28.61 11.59 -16.66
CA LYS A 444 -27.41 10.82 -16.84
C LYS A 444 -26.37 11.05 -15.72
N GLU A 445 -26.82 11.39 -14.54
CA GLU A 445 -26.03 11.61 -13.34
C GLU A 445 -26.03 10.34 -12.47
N ARG A 446 -25.06 10.23 -11.55
CA ARG A 446 -24.87 9.05 -10.70
C ARG A 446 -25.32 9.33 -9.29
N VAL A 447 -25.76 8.29 -8.60
CA VAL A 447 -26.29 8.35 -7.23
C VAL A 447 -25.47 7.46 -6.32
N LEU A 448 -25.09 7.98 -5.14
CA LEU A 448 -24.54 7.20 -4.04
C LEU A 448 -25.59 7.05 -2.93
N VAL A 449 -25.78 5.84 -2.43
CA VAL A 449 -26.67 5.54 -1.31
C VAL A 449 -25.88 4.91 -0.17
N THR A 450 -25.95 5.51 1.03
CA THR A 450 -25.25 4.98 2.21
C THR A 450 -26.20 4.34 3.19
N THR A 451 -25.90 3.10 3.59
CA THR A 451 -26.66 2.30 4.56
C THR A 451 -25.84 2.09 5.84
N LEU A 452 -26.46 1.56 6.90
CA LEU A 452 -25.79 1.27 8.17
C LEU A 452 -25.12 -0.10 8.23
N THR A 453 -25.65 -1.08 7.48
CA THR A 453 -25.19 -2.47 7.53
C THR A 453 -24.98 -3.06 6.15
N LYS A 454 -24.09 -4.07 6.05
CA LYS A 454 -23.85 -4.83 4.82
C LYS A 454 -25.14 -5.47 4.31
N ARG A 455 -25.87 -6.13 5.20
CA ARG A 455 -27.15 -6.78 4.86
C ARG A 455 -28.14 -5.79 4.27
N MET A 456 -28.28 -4.59 4.86
CA MET A 456 -29.15 -3.55 4.33
C MET A 456 -28.72 -3.09 2.92
N ALA A 457 -27.38 -2.98 2.68
CA ALA A 457 -26.90 -2.63 1.34
C ALA A 457 -27.24 -3.70 0.30
N GLU A 458 -27.08 -4.99 0.64
CA GLU A 458 -27.41 -6.11 -0.25
C GLU A 458 -28.92 -6.22 -0.51
N GLU A 459 -29.74 -6.12 0.54
CA GLU A 459 -31.20 -6.21 0.43
C GLU A 459 -31.76 -5.03 -0.37
N LEU A 460 -31.27 -3.81 -0.13
CA LEU A 460 -31.66 -2.63 -0.88
C LEU A 460 -31.26 -2.73 -2.36
N THR A 461 -30.07 -3.22 -2.66
CA THR A 461 -29.64 -3.45 -4.05
C THR A 461 -30.56 -4.44 -4.76
N LYS A 462 -30.87 -5.59 -4.14
CA LYS A 462 -31.80 -6.56 -4.69
C LYS A 462 -33.20 -5.97 -4.93
N PHE A 463 -33.64 -5.10 -4.04
CA PHE A 463 -34.93 -4.43 -4.18
C PHE A 463 -34.94 -3.44 -5.37
N MET A 464 -33.88 -2.63 -5.50
CA MET A 464 -33.69 -1.70 -6.61
C MET A 464 -33.55 -2.41 -7.96
N GLU A 465 -32.85 -3.54 -8.03
CA GLU A 465 -32.77 -4.37 -9.25
C GLU A 465 -34.12 -4.87 -9.70
N ARG A 466 -34.99 -5.29 -8.76
CA ARG A 466 -36.38 -5.66 -9.06
C ARG A 466 -37.22 -4.48 -9.57
N ALA A 467 -36.88 -3.27 -9.16
CA ALA A 467 -37.46 -2.03 -9.66
C ALA A 467 -36.82 -1.53 -10.98
N ASN A 468 -36.02 -2.36 -11.66
CA ASN A 468 -35.26 -2.06 -12.89
C ASN A 468 -34.22 -0.92 -12.76
N VAL A 469 -33.73 -0.63 -11.56
CA VAL A 469 -32.65 0.32 -11.35
C VAL A 469 -31.31 -0.40 -11.57
N LYS A 470 -30.44 0.14 -12.43
CA LYS A 470 -29.10 -0.37 -12.62
C LYS A 470 -28.24 0.03 -11.42
N CYS A 471 -28.05 -0.88 -10.49
CA CYS A 471 -27.31 -0.62 -9.27
C CYS A 471 -26.31 -1.73 -8.95
N ARG A 472 -25.30 -1.39 -8.12
CA ARG A 472 -24.39 -2.33 -7.48
C ARG A 472 -24.19 -1.94 -6.03
N TYR A 473 -23.71 -2.88 -5.23
CA TYR A 473 -23.31 -2.60 -3.85
C TYR A 473 -21.81 -2.80 -3.64
N ILE A 474 -21.31 -2.14 -2.59
CA ILE A 474 -19.91 -2.26 -2.16
C ILE A 474 -19.83 -2.31 -0.62
N HIS A 475 -19.04 -3.23 -0.08
CA HIS A 475 -18.76 -3.32 1.35
C HIS A 475 -17.35 -3.86 1.61
N SER A 476 -16.97 -4.03 2.89
CA SER A 476 -15.60 -4.38 3.30
C SER A 476 -15.08 -5.73 2.78
N GLU A 477 -15.95 -6.64 2.38
CA GLU A 477 -15.57 -7.98 1.89
C GLU A 477 -15.33 -8.03 0.38
N VAL A 478 -15.70 -6.98 -0.35
CA VAL A 478 -15.40 -6.87 -1.78
C VAL A 478 -13.88 -6.68 -1.95
N ALA A 479 -13.25 -7.51 -2.79
CA ALA A 479 -11.81 -7.44 -3.04
C ALA A 479 -11.39 -6.08 -3.62
N THR A 480 -10.15 -5.64 -3.35
CA THR A 480 -9.68 -4.30 -3.74
C THR A 480 -9.77 -4.05 -5.24
N LEU A 481 -9.42 -5.04 -6.06
CA LEU A 481 -9.49 -4.91 -7.53
C LEU A 481 -10.96 -4.81 -8.02
N ASP A 482 -11.86 -5.60 -7.43
CA ASP A 482 -13.28 -5.56 -7.76
C ASP A 482 -13.90 -4.21 -7.39
N ARG A 483 -13.44 -3.58 -6.29
CA ARG A 483 -13.87 -2.21 -5.94
C ARG A 483 -13.45 -1.20 -7.00
N VAL A 484 -12.21 -1.27 -7.47
CA VAL A 484 -11.71 -0.37 -8.53
C VAL A 484 -12.54 -0.54 -9.79
N GLU A 485 -12.88 -1.78 -10.14
CA GLU A 485 -13.72 -2.08 -11.31
C GLU A 485 -15.15 -1.55 -11.13
N ILE A 486 -15.81 -1.78 -9.99
CA ILE A 486 -17.15 -1.26 -9.69
C ILE A 486 -17.16 0.26 -9.81
N LEU A 487 -16.17 0.95 -9.25
CA LEU A 487 -16.10 2.42 -9.33
C LEU A 487 -15.87 2.92 -10.76
N ARG A 488 -15.03 2.21 -11.53
CA ARG A 488 -14.82 2.48 -12.96
C ARG A 488 -16.11 2.33 -13.75
N GLU A 489 -16.87 1.26 -13.52
CA GLU A 489 -18.13 1.01 -14.19
C GLU A 489 -19.18 2.06 -13.84
N LEU A 490 -19.28 2.51 -12.57
CA LEU A 490 -20.12 3.64 -12.17
C LEU A 490 -19.78 4.90 -12.98
N ARG A 491 -18.49 5.25 -13.05
CA ARG A 491 -18.01 6.43 -13.79
C ARG A 491 -18.27 6.33 -15.30
N LEU A 492 -18.10 5.14 -15.87
CA LEU A 492 -18.38 4.88 -17.28
C LEU A 492 -19.91 4.81 -17.59
N GLY A 493 -20.76 4.74 -16.57
CA GLY A 493 -22.20 4.67 -16.72
C GLY A 493 -22.74 3.29 -17.09
N VAL A 494 -22.02 2.24 -16.73
CA VAL A 494 -22.51 0.86 -16.88
C VAL A 494 -23.71 0.63 -15.96
N PHE A 495 -23.68 1.24 -14.78
CA PHE A 495 -24.79 1.32 -13.84
C PHE A 495 -24.88 2.73 -13.23
N ASP A 496 -26.00 3.06 -12.58
CA ASP A 496 -26.35 4.42 -12.19
C ASP A 496 -26.29 4.67 -10.70
N VAL A 497 -26.49 3.64 -9.87
CA VAL A 497 -26.58 3.75 -8.41
C VAL A 497 -25.58 2.83 -7.73
N LEU A 498 -24.79 3.39 -6.83
CA LEU A 498 -23.88 2.62 -5.96
C LEU A 498 -24.37 2.66 -4.52
N VAL A 499 -24.69 1.49 -3.96
CA VAL A 499 -25.12 1.32 -2.58
C VAL A 499 -23.96 0.83 -1.72
N GLY A 500 -23.78 1.37 -0.51
CA GLY A 500 -22.75 0.83 0.38
C GLY A 500 -22.79 1.33 1.82
N VAL A 501 -22.05 0.63 2.68
CA VAL A 501 -22.03 0.91 4.12
C VAL A 501 -21.04 2.02 4.46
N ASN A 502 -19.91 2.05 3.83
CA ASN A 502 -18.81 2.96 4.13
C ASN A 502 -18.07 3.39 2.86
N LEU A 503 -18.85 3.80 1.86
CA LEU A 503 -18.36 4.19 0.53
C LEU A 503 -17.30 5.27 0.54
N LEU A 504 -17.02 5.89 1.68
CA LEU A 504 -16.56 7.25 1.78
C LEU A 504 -15.17 7.42 2.37
N ARG A 505 -14.59 6.33 2.89
CA ARG A 505 -13.25 6.37 3.47
C ARG A 505 -12.12 6.36 2.44
N GLU A 506 -12.42 6.17 1.16
CA GLU A 506 -11.42 5.78 0.16
C GLU A 506 -11.02 6.86 -0.84
N GLY A 507 -11.15 8.15 -0.51
CA GLY A 507 -10.60 9.23 -1.34
C GLY A 507 -11.15 9.32 -2.79
N LEU A 508 -12.35 8.79 -3.04
CA LEU A 508 -12.94 8.66 -4.36
C LEU A 508 -13.28 10.02 -4.97
N ASP A 509 -12.71 10.29 -6.12
CA ASP A 509 -13.04 11.44 -6.96
C ASP A 509 -14.09 11.03 -8.01
N LEU A 510 -15.36 11.31 -7.72
CA LEU A 510 -16.51 10.92 -8.53
C LEU A 510 -17.30 12.16 -8.99
N PRO A 511 -16.80 12.93 -9.96
CA PRO A 511 -17.48 14.15 -10.42
C PRO A 511 -18.82 13.87 -11.10
N GLU A 512 -19.07 12.62 -11.49
CA GLU A 512 -20.32 12.17 -12.10
C GLU A 512 -21.47 12.03 -11.10
N VAL A 513 -21.16 12.02 -9.78
CA VAL A 513 -22.16 11.88 -8.71
C VAL A 513 -22.79 13.24 -8.39
N SER A 514 -24.11 13.34 -8.57
CA SER A 514 -24.90 14.52 -8.24
C SER A 514 -25.74 14.35 -6.98
N LEU A 515 -26.19 13.13 -6.67
CA LEU A 515 -26.99 12.85 -5.49
C LEU A 515 -26.27 11.89 -4.54
N VAL A 516 -26.25 12.27 -3.26
CA VAL A 516 -25.86 11.39 -2.16
C VAL A 516 -27.02 11.24 -1.20
N ALA A 517 -27.54 10.03 -1.03
CA ALA A 517 -28.59 9.70 -0.11
C ALA A 517 -28.05 8.99 1.13
N ILE A 518 -28.38 9.48 2.29
CA ILE A 518 -27.96 8.95 3.59
C ILE A 518 -29.18 8.41 4.31
N LEU A 519 -29.34 7.09 4.29
CA LEU A 519 -30.45 6.41 4.99
C LEU A 519 -30.17 6.36 6.49
N ASP A 520 -31.23 6.48 7.31
CA ASP A 520 -31.16 6.44 8.76
C ASP A 520 -30.05 7.35 9.32
N ALA A 521 -30.06 8.62 8.90
CA ALA A 521 -29.01 9.58 9.25
C ALA A 521 -29.03 9.95 10.75
N ASP A 522 -30.15 9.75 11.44
CA ASP A 522 -30.35 9.99 12.87
C ASP A 522 -29.88 8.83 13.78
N LYS A 523 -29.44 7.71 13.21
CA LYS A 523 -28.92 6.58 13.98
C LYS A 523 -27.45 6.85 14.33
N GLU A 524 -27.24 7.61 15.41
CA GLU A 524 -25.89 7.98 15.86
C GLU A 524 -25.00 6.78 16.06
N GLY A 525 -23.73 6.94 15.66
CA GLY A 525 -22.69 5.91 15.74
C GLY A 525 -21.51 6.26 14.85
N PHE A 526 -20.59 5.32 14.73
CA PHE A 526 -19.34 5.52 13.99
C PHE A 526 -19.52 5.98 12.52
N LEU A 527 -20.63 5.57 11.87
CA LEU A 527 -20.94 5.91 10.47
C LEU A 527 -21.78 7.18 10.32
N ARG A 528 -22.31 7.73 11.41
CA ARG A 528 -23.22 8.86 11.43
C ARG A 528 -22.78 9.97 12.38
N ASN A 529 -21.48 9.98 12.78
CA ASN A 529 -20.91 11.12 13.49
C ASN A 529 -20.67 12.30 12.53
N GLN A 530 -20.50 13.49 13.05
CA GLN A 530 -20.27 14.73 12.30
C GLN A 530 -19.23 14.55 11.17
N ARG A 531 -18.08 13.96 11.48
CA ARG A 531 -16.99 13.77 10.53
C ARG A 531 -17.38 12.87 9.37
N SER A 532 -18.00 11.73 9.66
CA SER A 532 -18.47 10.79 8.63
C SER A 532 -19.55 11.42 7.75
N LEU A 533 -20.44 12.22 8.32
CA LEU A 533 -21.47 12.95 7.57
C LEU A 533 -20.83 14.00 6.64
N VAL A 534 -19.92 14.85 7.15
CA VAL A 534 -19.23 15.87 6.33
C VAL A 534 -18.47 15.23 5.16
N GLN A 535 -17.81 14.09 5.38
CA GLN A 535 -17.12 13.37 4.30
C GLN A 535 -18.08 12.80 3.26
N THR A 536 -19.23 12.28 3.71
CA THR A 536 -20.29 11.75 2.85
C THR A 536 -20.88 12.85 1.99
N ILE A 537 -21.26 13.95 2.59
CA ILE A 537 -21.77 15.15 1.95
C ILE A 537 -20.79 15.65 0.88
N GLY A 538 -19.50 15.69 1.21
CA GLY A 538 -18.44 16.15 0.33
C GLY A 538 -18.28 15.35 -0.97
N ARG A 539 -18.87 14.15 -1.09
CA ARG A 539 -18.87 13.37 -2.34
C ARG A 539 -19.72 13.99 -3.44
N ALA A 540 -20.80 14.70 -3.09
CA ALA A 540 -21.60 15.44 -4.05
C ALA A 540 -21.00 16.82 -4.41
N ALA A 541 -19.97 17.30 -3.70
CA ALA A 541 -19.36 18.62 -3.91
C ALA A 541 -18.51 18.74 -5.20
N ARG A 542 -18.42 17.69 -6.01
CA ARG A 542 -17.70 17.64 -7.30
C ARG A 542 -18.57 17.89 -8.50
N ASN A 543 -19.88 17.94 -8.29
CA ASN A 543 -20.89 18.18 -9.33
C ASN A 543 -21.59 19.52 -9.09
N VAL A 544 -21.85 20.27 -10.18
CA VAL A 544 -22.53 21.55 -10.09
C VAL A 544 -23.98 21.40 -9.58
N ASN A 545 -24.60 20.23 -9.86
CA ASN A 545 -25.94 19.84 -9.41
C ASN A 545 -25.89 19.07 -8.07
N GLY A 546 -24.74 19.11 -7.36
CA GLY A 546 -24.53 18.33 -6.15
C GLY A 546 -25.60 18.58 -5.08
N ARG A 547 -26.25 17.50 -4.61
CA ARG A 547 -27.33 17.51 -3.63
C ARG A 547 -27.18 16.33 -2.67
N VAL A 548 -27.60 16.52 -1.43
CA VAL A 548 -27.60 15.46 -0.41
C VAL A 548 -28.98 15.36 0.23
N ILE A 549 -29.48 14.15 0.37
CA ILE A 549 -30.71 13.86 1.13
C ILE A 549 -30.33 13.05 2.35
N MET A 550 -30.70 13.53 3.53
CA MET A 550 -30.60 12.82 4.80
C MET A 550 -31.98 12.35 5.23
N TYR A 551 -32.20 11.06 5.31
CA TYR A 551 -33.43 10.50 5.84
C TYR A 551 -33.28 10.33 7.35
N ALA A 552 -34.09 11.06 8.11
CA ALA A 552 -34.04 11.11 9.56
C ALA A 552 -35.38 11.52 10.16
N ASP A 553 -35.78 10.91 11.27
CA ASP A 553 -36.97 11.30 12.02
C ASP A 553 -36.65 12.34 13.11
N LYS A 554 -35.37 12.44 13.49
CA LYS A 554 -34.89 13.39 14.49
C LYS A 554 -33.59 14.06 14.02
N MET A 555 -33.48 15.35 14.26
CA MET A 555 -32.20 16.06 14.09
C MET A 555 -31.27 15.72 15.25
N THR A 556 -30.08 15.17 14.93
CA THR A 556 -29.03 14.88 15.93
C THR A 556 -27.98 16.00 15.95
N ASP A 557 -27.20 16.10 17.04
CA ASP A 557 -26.12 17.09 17.14
C ASP A 557 -25.08 16.90 16.04
N SER A 558 -24.78 15.64 15.69
CA SER A 558 -23.86 15.29 14.59
C SER A 558 -24.38 15.76 13.23
N MET A 559 -25.67 15.62 12.97
CA MET A 559 -26.30 16.10 11.74
C MET A 559 -26.28 17.62 11.67
N GLN A 560 -26.71 18.30 12.76
CA GLN A 560 -26.73 19.75 12.82
C GLN A 560 -25.35 20.34 12.58
N ALA A 561 -24.33 19.82 13.27
CA ALA A 561 -22.95 20.29 13.11
C ALA A 561 -22.42 20.05 11.68
N ALA A 562 -22.77 18.93 11.03
CA ALA A 562 -22.40 18.67 9.65
C ALA A 562 -23.09 19.61 8.65
N ILE A 563 -24.35 19.91 8.87
CA ILE A 563 -25.13 20.88 8.05
C ILE A 563 -24.58 22.28 8.20
N ASP A 564 -24.33 22.73 9.43
CA ASP A 564 -23.80 24.07 9.71
C ASP A 564 -22.44 24.27 9.07
N GLU A 565 -21.52 23.30 9.19
CA GLU A 565 -20.20 23.36 8.57
C GLU A 565 -20.30 23.36 7.04
N THR A 566 -21.18 22.55 6.45
CA THR A 566 -21.40 22.53 5.00
C THR A 566 -21.94 23.86 4.50
N ASN A 567 -22.89 24.46 5.21
CA ASN A 567 -23.44 25.77 4.87
C ASN A 567 -22.39 26.89 5.03
N ARG A 568 -21.55 26.83 6.07
CA ARG A 568 -20.42 27.75 6.25
C ARG A 568 -19.49 27.70 5.03
N ARG A 569 -19.04 26.52 4.64
CA ARG A 569 -18.16 26.32 3.48
C ARG A 569 -18.81 26.77 2.18
N ARG A 570 -20.08 26.43 1.98
CA ARG A 570 -20.87 26.86 0.81
C ARG A 570 -20.93 28.37 0.70
N LYS A 571 -21.18 29.08 1.80
CA LYS A 571 -21.24 30.55 1.84
C LYS A 571 -19.90 31.17 1.48
N ILE A 572 -18.81 30.72 2.09
CA ILE A 572 -17.45 31.22 1.80
C ILE A 572 -17.12 31.06 0.31
N GLN A 573 -17.41 29.89 -0.27
CA GLN A 573 -17.17 29.65 -1.70
C GLN A 573 -18.05 30.53 -2.59
N LEU A 574 -19.31 30.73 -2.22
CA LEU A 574 -20.25 31.58 -2.98
C LEU A 574 -19.78 33.03 -2.98
N ASP A 575 -19.42 33.57 -1.80
CA ASP A 575 -18.94 34.92 -1.66
C ASP A 575 -17.64 35.14 -2.48
N TYR A 576 -16.74 34.18 -2.47
CA TYR A 576 -15.53 34.19 -3.31
C TYR A 576 -15.87 34.17 -4.81
N ASN A 577 -16.80 33.31 -5.24
CA ASN A 577 -17.22 33.24 -6.64
C ASN A 577 -17.82 34.57 -7.14
N ILE A 578 -18.66 35.20 -6.34
CA ILE A 578 -19.26 36.51 -6.66
C ILE A 578 -18.18 37.57 -6.78
N ALA A 579 -17.26 37.64 -5.80
CA ALA A 579 -16.19 38.61 -5.78
C ALA A 579 -15.23 38.49 -6.98
N ASN A 580 -15.04 37.29 -7.50
CA ASN A 580 -14.08 36.99 -8.59
C ASN A 580 -14.77 36.70 -9.93
N GLY A 581 -16.12 36.79 -10.04
CA GLY A 581 -16.86 36.52 -11.27
C GLY A 581 -16.75 35.06 -11.76
N ILE A 582 -16.59 34.11 -10.83
CA ILE A 582 -16.39 32.69 -11.17
C ILE A 582 -17.75 32.00 -11.31
N THR A 583 -17.95 31.33 -12.44
CA THR A 583 -19.11 30.44 -12.64
C THR A 583 -18.70 28.99 -12.34
N PRO A 584 -19.39 28.29 -11.43
CA PRO A 584 -19.09 26.90 -11.10
C PRO A 584 -19.12 25.99 -12.33
N LYS A 585 -18.12 25.11 -12.47
CA LYS A 585 -18.04 24.14 -13.56
C LYS A 585 -17.66 22.76 -13.04
N THR A 586 -18.45 21.74 -13.41
CA THR A 586 -18.09 20.33 -13.15
C THR A 586 -16.90 19.93 -14.03
N ILE A 587 -15.90 19.27 -13.42
CA ILE A 587 -14.77 18.72 -14.16
C ILE A 587 -15.20 17.38 -14.76
N LEU A 588 -15.36 17.33 -16.07
CA LEU A 588 -15.61 16.08 -16.80
C LEU A 588 -14.26 15.47 -17.19
N LYS A 589 -14.00 14.24 -16.77
CA LYS A 589 -12.81 13.49 -17.22
C LYS A 589 -13.18 12.63 -18.43
N SER A 590 -12.28 12.58 -19.43
CA SER A 590 -12.48 11.73 -20.59
C SER A 590 -12.48 10.24 -20.21
N LYS A 591 -13.04 9.40 -21.05
CA LYS A 591 -13.05 7.93 -20.83
C LYS A 591 -11.64 7.38 -20.74
N GLU A 592 -10.72 7.90 -21.56
CA GLU A 592 -9.32 7.53 -21.59
C GLU A 592 -8.62 7.90 -20.26
N ALA A 593 -8.91 9.06 -19.70
CA ALA A 593 -8.40 9.49 -18.41
C ALA A 593 -8.95 8.62 -17.26
N ILE A 594 -10.23 8.23 -17.31
CA ILE A 594 -10.84 7.31 -16.33
C ILE A 594 -10.16 5.93 -16.42
N LEU A 595 -9.97 5.40 -17.63
CA LEU A 595 -9.31 4.12 -17.87
C LEU A 595 -7.85 4.14 -17.40
N GLY A 596 -7.11 5.21 -17.69
CA GLY A 596 -5.73 5.38 -17.25
C GLY A 596 -5.58 5.41 -15.72
N GLN A 597 -6.47 6.12 -15.02
CA GLN A 597 -6.46 6.19 -13.55
C GLN A 597 -6.85 4.88 -12.86
N THR A 598 -7.57 4.01 -13.56
CA THR A 598 -8.04 2.71 -13.04
C THR A 598 -7.36 1.51 -13.69
N SER A 599 -6.23 1.72 -14.38
CA SER A 599 -5.48 0.68 -15.11
C SER A 599 -5.05 -0.51 -14.22
N ILE A 600 -4.96 -0.30 -12.91
CA ILE A 600 -4.74 -1.37 -11.93
C ILE A 600 -5.82 -2.48 -12.01
N ALA A 601 -7.05 -2.14 -12.42
CA ALA A 601 -8.11 -3.13 -12.63
C ALA A 601 -7.87 -4.00 -13.88
N ASP A 602 -7.08 -3.53 -14.83
CA ASP A 602 -6.76 -4.27 -16.05
C ASP A 602 -5.71 -5.36 -15.83
N SER A 603 -5.02 -5.36 -14.69
CA SER A 603 -4.08 -6.42 -14.32
C SER A 603 -4.73 -7.82 -14.26
N LYS A 604 -6.04 -7.88 -14.03
CA LYS A 604 -6.82 -9.14 -14.16
C LYS A 604 -6.98 -9.64 -15.62
N LYS A 605 -6.84 -8.76 -16.60
CA LYS A 605 -7.08 -9.05 -18.04
C LYS A 605 -5.80 -9.34 -18.81
N LEU A 606 -4.63 -9.13 -18.21
CA LEU A 606 -3.37 -9.56 -18.81
C LEU A 606 -3.35 -11.09 -18.83
N PRO A 607 -3.08 -11.73 -19.98
CA PRO A 607 -2.88 -13.18 -19.99
C PRO A 607 -1.76 -13.45 -18.98
N LYS A 608 -2.04 -14.32 -17.99
CA LYS A 608 -1.01 -14.83 -17.10
C LYS A 608 0.13 -15.32 -17.98
N ARG A 609 1.24 -14.59 -18.06
CA ARG A 609 2.46 -15.12 -18.65
C ARG A 609 2.84 -16.25 -17.73
N TYR A 610 2.86 -17.46 -18.29
CA TYR A 610 3.38 -18.63 -17.61
C TYR A 610 4.83 -18.34 -17.23
N TYR A 611 5.05 -17.98 -15.96
CA TYR A 611 6.35 -18.09 -15.35
C TYR A 611 6.49 -19.54 -14.94
N ILE A 612 7.58 -20.16 -15.35
CA ILE A 612 8.08 -21.35 -14.67
C ILE A 612 8.59 -20.77 -13.36
N GLU A 613 7.75 -20.83 -12.31
CA GLU A 613 8.20 -20.59 -10.95
C GLU A 613 9.26 -21.67 -10.66
N ASP A 614 10.41 -21.24 -10.16
CA ASP A 614 11.32 -22.14 -9.45
C ASP A 614 10.47 -22.93 -8.47
N GLU A 615 10.65 -24.27 -8.45
CA GLU A 615 9.84 -25.23 -7.70
C GLU A 615 9.36 -24.68 -6.36
N GLU A 616 8.16 -24.10 -6.31
CA GLU A 616 7.49 -23.82 -5.06
C GLU A 616 7.30 -25.14 -4.35
N ARG A 617 7.99 -25.32 -3.25
CA ARG A 617 7.91 -26.54 -2.45
C ARG A 617 6.48 -26.70 -1.98
N SER A 618 5.97 -27.91 -2.14
CA SER A 618 4.65 -28.33 -1.67
C SER A 618 4.47 -27.95 -0.19
N LEU A 619 3.37 -27.33 0.15
CA LEU A 619 2.96 -27.03 1.54
C LEU A 619 3.01 -28.27 2.43
N ALA A 620 2.70 -29.43 1.88
CA ALA A 620 2.80 -30.71 2.55
C ALA A 620 4.24 -31.10 2.95
N ALA A 621 5.26 -30.46 2.39
CA ALA A 621 6.67 -30.68 2.75
C ALA A 621 7.14 -29.83 3.94
N ASP A 622 6.31 -28.89 4.44
CA ASP A 622 6.63 -28.11 5.65
C ASP A 622 6.62 -29.04 6.87
N PRO A 623 7.72 -29.11 7.65
CA PRO A 623 7.81 -29.96 8.83
C PRO A 623 6.70 -29.72 9.87
N VAL A 624 6.17 -28.49 9.95
CA VAL A 624 5.08 -28.14 10.87
C VAL A 624 3.80 -28.91 10.53
N VAL A 625 3.55 -29.17 9.24
CA VAL A 625 2.36 -29.88 8.79
C VAL A 625 2.32 -31.34 9.30
N ALA A 626 3.48 -31.95 9.50
CA ALA A 626 3.57 -33.29 10.08
C ALA A 626 3.04 -33.39 11.54
N TYR A 627 2.95 -32.28 12.27
CA TYR A 627 2.47 -32.21 13.67
C TYR A 627 1.03 -31.76 13.81
N LEU A 628 0.36 -31.39 12.72
CA LEU A 628 -1.07 -31.06 12.76
C LEU A 628 -1.88 -32.31 13.11
N SER A 629 -2.99 -32.14 13.81
CA SER A 629 -3.92 -33.23 14.10
C SER A 629 -4.53 -33.79 12.81
N LYS A 630 -5.05 -35.02 12.87
CA LYS A 630 -5.72 -35.64 11.73
C LYS A 630 -6.86 -34.77 11.17
N ASP A 631 -7.63 -34.12 12.06
CA ASP A 631 -8.74 -33.24 11.69
C ASP A 631 -8.26 -31.95 10.99
N GLU A 632 -7.11 -31.42 11.39
CA GLU A 632 -6.50 -30.24 10.77
C GLU A 632 -5.95 -30.57 9.39
N LEU A 633 -5.29 -31.72 9.24
CA LEU A 633 -4.82 -32.22 7.93
C LEU A 633 -5.99 -32.48 6.97
N MET A 634 -7.11 -33.02 7.47
CA MET A 634 -8.31 -33.22 6.67
C MET A 634 -8.90 -31.90 6.18
N LYS A 635 -8.92 -30.85 7.02
CA LYS A 635 -9.38 -29.50 6.62
C LYS A 635 -8.47 -28.86 5.57
N MET A 636 -7.15 -29.03 5.71
CA MET A 636 -6.18 -28.55 4.72
C MET A 636 -6.34 -29.30 3.39
N ALA A 637 -6.44 -30.62 3.43
CA ALA A 637 -6.67 -31.45 2.24
C ALA A 637 -7.97 -31.06 1.50
N ASP A 638 -9.07 -30.80 2.23
CA ASP A 638 -10.34 -30.36 1.62
C ASP A 638 -10.24 -28.99 0.99
N ARG A 639 -9.49 -28.07 1.62
CA ARG A 639 -9.20 -26.74 1.06
C ARG A 639 -8.37 -26.82 -0.22
N THR A 640 -7.29 -27.60 -0.21
CA THR A 640 -6.43 -27.83 -1.39
C THR A 640 -7.21 -28.49 -2.52
N ARG A 641 -8.09 -29.46 -2.21
CA ARG A 641 -8.99 -30.08 -3.18
C ARG A 641 -9.92 -29.06 -3.84
N LYS A 642 -10.56 -28.20 -3.05
CA LYS A 642 -11.46 -27.15 -3.57
C LYS A 642 -10.71 -26.14 -4.45
N ALA A 643 -9.49 -25.77 -4.05
CA ALA A 643 -8.62 -24.92 -4.86
C ALA A 643 -8.22 -25.59 -6.18
N MET A 644 -7.86 -26.87 -6.14
CA MET A 644 -7.56 -27.68 -7.33
C MET A 644 -8.76 -27.76 -8.29
N GLU A 645 -9.97 -28.05 -7.77
CA GLU A 645 -11.19 -28.11 -8.58
C GLU A 645 -11.54 -26.74 -9.18
N LYS A 646 -11.25 -25.66 -8.48
CA LYS A 646 -11.43 -24.28 -8.97
C LYS A 646 -10.43 -23.99 -10.09
N ALA A 647 -9.14 -24.25 -9.89
CA ALA A 647 -8.10 -24.07 -10.89
C ALA A 647 -8.37 -24.90 -12.16
N ALA A 648 -8.87 -26.15 -12.00
CA ALA A 648 -9.27 -27.00 -13.13
C ALA A 648 -10.46 -26.41 -13.92
N LYS A 649 -11.46 -25.82 -13.24
CA LYS A 649 -12.59 -25.14 -13.89
C LYS A 649 -12.18 -23.87 -14.62
N GLU A 650 -11.17 -23.16 -14.10
CA GLU A 650 -10.60 -21.96 -14.70
C GLU A 650 -9.56 -22.27 -15.79
N LEU A 651 -9.39 -23.56 -16.14
CA LEU A 651 -8.44 -24.09 -17.14
C LEU A 651 -6.97 -23.82 -16.81
N GLU A 652 -6.65 -23.62 -15.55
CA GLU A 652 -5.29 -23.43 -15.03
C GLU A 652 -4.65 -24.80 -14.73
N PHE A 653 -4.36 -25.58 -15.78
CA PHE A 653 -3.97 -26.99 -15.66
C PHE A 653 -2.67 -27.22 -14.88
N MET A 654 -1.70 -26.31 -14.95
CA MET A 654 -0.44 -26.42 -14.20
C MET A 654 -0.68 -26.24 -12.70
N GLU A 655 -1.46 -25.21 -12.33
CA GLU A 655 -1.84 -24.98 -10.95
C GLU A 655 -2.73 -26.08 -10.39
N ALA A 656 -3.67 -26.59 -11.19
CA ALA A 656 -4.47 -27.75 -10.82
C ALA A 656 -3.61 -29.00 -10.60
N ALA A 657 -2.57 -29.22 -11.42
CA ALA A 657 -1.63 -30.32 -11.24
C ALA A 657 -0.80 -30.19 -9.96
N ARG A 658 -0.27 -28.99 -9.66
CA ARG A 658 0.46 -28.70 -8.43
C ARG A 658 -0.39 -28.95 -7.20
N LEU A 659 -1.61 -28.40 -7.17
CA LEU A 659 -2.55 -28.58 -6.07
C LEU A 659 -3.01 -30.05 -5.92
N ARG A 660 -3.07 -30.81 -7.01
CA ARG A 660 -3.34 -32.26 -6.95
C ARG A 660 -2.22 -32.99 -6.24
N ASP A 661 -0.97 -32.71 -6.59
CA ASP A 661 0.18 -33.37 -6.00
C ASP A 661 0.29 -33.04 -4.51
N GLU A 662 -0.01 -31.81 -4.15
CA GLU A 662 -0.10 -31.34 -2.76
C GLU A 662 -1.25 -32.02 -2.00
N TYR A 663 -2.42 -32.12 -2.58
CA TYR A 663 -3.56 -32.85 -2.00
C TYR A 663 -3.23 -34.33 -1.73
N LEU A 664 -2.54 -34.99 -2.68
CA LEU A 664 -2.09 -36.36 -2.51
C LEU A 664 -1.04 -36.52 -1.40
N ALA A 665 -0.18 -35.51 -1.22
CA ALA A 665 0.76 -35.49 -0.10
C ALA A 665 0.06 -35.35 1.25
N PHE A 666 -0.96 -34.49 1.36
CA PHE A 666 -1.81 -34.41 2.58
C PHE A 666 -2.54 -35.73 2.85
N GLN A 667 -3.07 -36.40 1.83
CA GLN A 667 -3.72 -37.71 2.02
C GLN A 667 -2.77 -38.74 2.61
N LYS A 668 -1.53 -38.83 2.09
CA LYS A 668 -0.50 -39.72 2.66
C LYS A 668 -0.20 -39.41 4.14
N LEU A 669 -0.16 -38.14 4.52
CA LEU A 669 0.04 -37.73 5.91
C LEU A 669 -1.16 -38.09 6.81
N ILE A 670 -2.38 -38.02 6.28
CA ILE A 670 -3.62 -38.40 6.98
C ILE A 670 -3.67 -39.93 7.19
N GLU A 671 -3.25 -40.71 6.20
CA GLU A 671 -3.19 -42.18 6.28
C GLU A 671 -2.11 -42.67 7.24
N ALA A 672 -0.99 -41.91 7.36
CA ALA A 672 0.11 -42.25 8.27
C ALA A 672 -0.21 -41.93 9.75
N LYS A 673 -1.29 -41.18 10.03
CA LYS A 673 -1.85 -40.86 11.35
C LYS A 673 -3.18 -41.56 11.61
#